data_af031acbb58fec444eff200160df1360
#
_entry.id   af031acbb58fec444eff200160df1360
#
_cell.length_a   1.000
_cell.length_b   1.000
_cell.length_c   1.000
_cell.angle_alpha   90.00
_cell.angle_beta   90.00
_cell.angle_gamma   90.00
#
_symmetry.space_group_name_H-M   'P 1'
#
loop_
_entity.id
_entity.type
_entity.pdbx_description
1 polymer ?
#
loop_
_entity_poly.entity_id
_entity_poly.type
_entity_poly.pdbx_seq_one_letter_code
_entity_poly.pdbx_strand_id
1 'polypeptide(L)'
;EIVADKTLRNNKAIIKHPLFKQEETLYKLLEPYIIDSNSLGCSISILNFTRLFLSFKSDNGGAYYRYFYQLCRIGYLLLNSNGFLPSVIKEKSKSRFFIAWIPFLSSTLNEQFEIMKENMISCVRHTQKGPFFESISGSKMFLAALFSDYVFSLDFMHKRMQKKPPEISLSFFKGNSYTQKGAGKHNTDKAVANAFSIFMLSKNIYTLEAELKLDKNNSYNISFYTHKDGEKELFCNEIKKDNSKELLKLISPITLYLPQIKTLFTKKELTLSKEEFEEFILKNASILNSLGVRITLPRELHNLLKPKLAINAKSNVPINSFLNLSSILEYDWTIAIGEHNLSIEEFKALVKEQGTLIEYKNNFILIDPNEINSLFLKASKKPKLSSLEFLREKFVNNLFFDKNLEEFFNNLFKPHSVKIPKNLNSNLREYQKRGFEWGVSNLLNGFGVILADDMGLGKTIQTISIILYLYENKHAKNRSLIVVPTSLLNNWQVELSKFAPTLNYMLYYGQNRVLKDTQLVITTYDTLKRDENLKNEKFDVIVIDEAQKIKNSKTQAALIVKSIKAKYKIALSGTPVENSLTELWSIFDFTLKGYLGEISQFVNYYAKPIEIEKNVAVAENLQKITSPFMIRRLKSDKNIINDLPDKIIIDEYASMMPKQAALYQNIVDTTLEKLKNSELKERSGLVFKLITELKQICNHPKNFDKISDAQSELSGKTAMLLELLEPIISRGEKVLIFTQYVQMAQILFEIIEKELLIEPLILDGSLSKKAREEVVSKFETTNEYPIFILSLKAGGVGLNLTSASNVIHYDLWFNPAVENQATDRAFRIGQKRNVFVYRFITKNSFEEKIDNMIKSKLALGEMSVAVGEKNIANMSDEEIKNLMKTDF
;
A
#
# COMPACT_ATOMS: atom_id res chain seq x y z
N GLU A 1 -6.57 -23.42 17.09
CA GLU A 1 -6.84 -23.79 18.51
C GLU A 1 -7.23 -22.56 19.30
N ILE A 2 -8.41 -22.61 19.91
CA ILE A 2 -8.88 -21.56 20.80
C ILE A 2 -8.69 -22.10 22.22
N VAL A 3 -7.74 -21.54 22.95
CA VAL A 3 -7.43 -21.95 24.32
C VAL A 3 -8.38 -21.21 25.28
N ALA A 4 -9.17 -21.96 26.07
CA ALA A 4 -10.02 -21.41 27.11
C ALA A 4 -9.36 -21.56 28.49
N ASP A 5 -9.52 -20.54 29.32
CA ASP A 5 -8.98 -20.50 30.68
C ASP A 5 -9.66 -21.50 31.64
N LYS A 6 -8.92 -21.95 32.63
CA LYS A 6 -9.12 -23.11 33.53
C LYS A 6 -10.37 -23.16 34.42
N THR A 7 -11.45 -22.46 34.19
CA THR A 7 -12.63 -22.48 35.05
C THR A 7 -13.78 -23.24 34.41
N LEU A 8 -13.62 -24.57 34.33
CA LEU A 8 -14.73 -25.47 34.05
C LEU A 8 -15.20 -26.16 35.36
N ARG A 9 -16.21 -25.63 35.96
CA ARG A 9 -17.08 -26.42 36.87
C ARG A 9 -18.45 -26.50 36.19
N ASN A 10 -18.90 -27.75 35.94
CA ASN A 10 -20.23 -28.14 35.46
C ASN A 10 -20.53 -27.80 33.99
N ASN A 11 -20.05 -28.60 33.09
CA ASN A 11 -20.50 -28.77 31.66
C ASN A 11 -20.92 -27.52 30.86
N LYS A 12 -20.49 -26.33 31.24
CA LYS A 12 -20.66 -25.09 30.45
C LYS A 12 -19.32 -24.38 30.33
N ALA A 13 -18.68 -24.57 29.22
CA ALA A 13 -17.48 -23.80 28.88
C ALA A 13 -17.86 -22.33 28.63
N ILE A 14 -17.46 -21.42 29.50
CA ILE A 14 -17.55 -19.98 29.25
C ILE A 14 -16.27 -19.57 28.57
N ILE A 15 -16.32 -19.47 27.25
CA ILE A 15 -15.20 -18.96 26.46
C ILE A 15 -15.15 -17.43 26.60
N LYS A 16 -14.24 -16.93 27.43
CA LYS A 16 -13.99 -15.49 27.59
C LYS A 16 -13.02 -15.01 26.52
N HIS A 17 -13.42 -14.98 25.26
CA HIS A 17 -12.66 -14.33 24.22
C HIS A 17 -13.46 -13.14 23.65
N PRO A 18 -12.86 -11.98 23.40
CA PRO A 18 -13.57 -10.79 22.88
C PRO A 18 -14.33 -11.03 21.58
N LEU A 19 -13.88 -11.99 20.75
CA LEU A 19 -14.53 -12.39 19.51
C LEU A 19 -15.87 -13.13 19.71
N PHE A 20 -16.14 -13.68 20.90
CA PHE A 20 -17.31 -14.50 21.15
C PHE A 20 -18.40 -13.81 21.98
N LYS A 21 -18.26 -12.52 22.25
CA LYS A 21 -19.21 -11.79 23.09
C LYS A 21 -20.58 -11.50 22.45
N GLN A 22 -20.80 -11.81 21.19
CA GLN A 22 -21.95 -11.29 20.44
C GLN A 22 -22.90 -12.32 19.81
N GLU A 23 -22.65 -13.64 19.84
CA GLU A 23 -23.57 -14.58 19.17
C GLU A 23 -23.78 -15.91 19.95
N GLU A 24 -24.99 -16.11 20.44
CA GLU A 24 -25.46 -17.38 21.07
C GLU A 24 -25.45 -18.58 20.12
N THR A 25 -25.56 -18.34 18.81
CA THR A 25 -25.54 -19.38 17.77
C THR A 25 -24.19 -20.09 17.64
N LEU A 26 -23.14 -19.46 18.06
CA LEU A 26 -21.76 -19.96 17.99
C LEU A 26 -21.52 -21.11 18.98
N TYR A 27 -22.10 -21.03 20.17
CA TYR A 27 -21.95 -22.06 21.20
C TYR A 27 -22.53 -23.42 20.80
N LYS A 28 -23.47 -23.45 19.89
CA LYS A 28 -24.08 -24.69 19.38
C LYS A 28 -23.25 -25.47 18.40
N LEU A 29 -22.20 -24.81 17.83
CA LEU A 29 -21.33 -25.37 16.80
C LEU A 29 -19.97 -25.82 17.33
N LEU A 30 -19.67 -25.53 18.60
CA LEU A 30 -18.37 -25.81 19.20
C LEU A 30 -18.46 -27.06 20.09
N GLU A 31 -17.64 -28.05 19.77
CA GLU A 31 -17.47 -29.23 20.61
C GLU A 31 -16.20 -29.08 21.45
N PRO A 32 -16.32 -29.10 22.80
CA PRO A 32 -15.14 -29.01 23.67
C PRO A 32 -14.30 -30.27 23.59
N TYR A 33 -12.98 -30.13 23.56
CA TYR A 33 -12.06 -31.25 23.69
C TYR A 33 -10.81 -30.88 24.49
N ILE A 34 -10.15 -31.87 25.05
CA ILE A 34 -8.97 -31.71 25.91
C ILE A 34 -7.74 -31.74 24.98
N ILE A 35 -6.96 -30.67 24.99
CA ILE A 35 -5.72 -30.55 24.20
C ILE A 35 -4.55 -31.18 24.99
N ASP A 36 -4.44 -30.85 26.28
CA ASP A 36 -3.48 -31.41 27.24
C ASP A 36 -4.03 -31.29 28.67
N SER A 37 -3.25 -31.71 29.68
CA SER A 37 -3.65 -31.66 31.08
C SER A 37 -3.97 -30.25 31.61
N ASN A 38 -3.61 -29.22 30.89
CA ASN A 38 -3.72 -27.83 31.30
C ASN A 38 -4.53 -26.95 30.34
N SER A 39 -4.94 -27.46 29.18
CA SER A 39 -5.56 -26.69 28.12
C SER A 39 -6.80 -27.38 27.58
N LEU A 40 -7.92 -26.64 27.55
CA LEU A 40 -9.17 -27.03 26.91
C LEU A 40 -9.31 -26.30 25.58
N GLY A 41 -9.65 -27.02 24.52
CA GLY A 41 -9.96 -26.47 23.23
C GLY A 41 -11.41 -26.74 22.82
N CYS A 42 -11.83 -26.09 21.75
CA CYS A 42 -13.09 -26.41 21.08
C CYS A 42 -12.83 -26.88 19.68
N SER A 43 -13.49 -27.92 19.23
CA SER A 43 -13.47 -28.34 17.85
C SER A 43 -14.63 -27.71 17.08
N ILE A 44 -14.38 -27.37 15.84
CA ILE A 44 -15.38 -26.86 14.90
C ILE A 44 -15.05 -27.44 13.52
N SER A 45 -16.06 -27.76 12.73
CA SER A 45 -15.81 -28.18 11.35
C SER A 45 -15.16 -27.06 10.56
N ILE A 46 -14.27 -27.41 9.62
CA ILE A 46 -13.53 -26.40 8.83
C ILE A 46 -14.47 -25.54 8.00
N LEU A 47 -15.59 -26.10 7.53
CA LEU A 47 -16.61 -25.36 6.80
C LEU A 47 -17.28 -24.31 7.69
N ASN A 48 -17.67 -24.68 8.89
CA ASN A 48 -18.25 -23.75 9.86
C ASN A 48 -17.23 -22.71 10.34
N PHE A 49 -15.96 -23.12 10.56
CA PHE A 49 -14.86 -22.22 10.85
C PHE A 49 -14.69 -21.18 9.74
N THR A 50 -14.70 -21.60 8.46
CA THR A 50 -14.56 -20.72 7.32
C THR A 50 -15.70 -19.71 7.24
N ARG A 51 -16.94 -20.16 7.39
CA ARG A 51 -18.13 -19.28 7.41
C ARG A 51 -18.06 -18.26 8.54
N LEU A 52 -17.72 -18.74 9.73
CA LEU A 52 -17.53 -17.91 10.91
C LEU A 52 -16.43 -16.87 10.69
N PHE A 53 -15.25 -17.32 10.23
CA PHE A 53 -14.09 -16.47 10.05
C PHE A 53 -14.32 -15.36 9.01
N LEU A 54 -15.09 -15.64 7.96
CA LEU A 54 -15.49 -14.66 6.94
C LEU A 54 -16.56 -13.68 7.42
N SER A 55 -17.37 -14.05 8.44
CA SER A 55 -18.36 -13.15 9.04
C SER A 55 -17.74 -12.11 9.97
N PHE A 56 -16.56 -12.36 10.51
CA PHE A 56 -15.84 -11.41 11.36
C PHE A 56 -15.06 -10.37 10.54
N LYS A 57 -15.50 -9.12 10.58
CA LYS A 57 -14.73 -7.98 10.10
C LYS A 57 -13.87 -7.42 11.25
N SER A 58 -12.70 -7.99 11.49
CA SER A 58 -11.77 -7.43 12.48
C SER A 58 -10.68 -6.63 11.77
N ASP A 59 -10.66 -5.34 12.01
CA ASP A 59 -9.63 -4.43 11.47
C ASP A 59 -8.28 -4.56 12.22
N ASN A 60 -8.25 -5.23 13.36
CA ASN A 60 -7.09 -5.37 14.24
C ASN A 60 -6.50 -6.78 14.30
N GLY A 61 -6.83 -7.65 13.35
CA GLY A 61 -6.29 -9.00 13.29
C GLY A 61 -4.80 -9.02 13.01
N GLY A 62 -4.03 -9.76 13.84
CA GLY A 62 -2.61 -10.01 13.60
C GLY A 62 -2.34 -10.77 12.28
N ALA A 63 -1.06 -11.03 11.97
CA ALA A 63 -0.65 -11.69 10.72
C ALA A 63 -1.36 -13.05 10.50
N TYR A 64 -1.59 -13.81 11.57
CA TYR A 64 -2.33 -15.08 11.53
C TYR A 64 -3.78 -14.92 11.08
N TYR A 65 -4.47 -13.91 11.62
CA TYR A 65 -5.84 -13.62 11.22
C TYR A 65 -5.92 -13.30 9.74
N ARG A 66 -5.04 -12.44 9.24
CA ARG A 66 -5.01 -12.05 7.82
C ARG A 66 -4.73 -13.23 6.90
N TYR A 67 -3.79 -14.10 7.29
CA TYR A 67 -3.46 -15.30 6.54
C TYR A 67 -4.67 -16.24 6.43
N PHE A 68 -5.28 -16.62 7.56
CA PHE A 68 -6.45 -17.49 7.56
C PHE A 68 -7.67 -16.84 6.92
N TYR A 69 -7.85 -15.53 7.06
CA TYR A 69 -8.91 -14.80 6.37
C TYR A 69 -8.78 -14.89 4.84
N GLN A 70 -7.57 -14.68 4.30
CA GLN A 70 -7.32 -14.85 2.88
C GLN A 70 -7.50 -16.29 2.42
N LEU A 71 -7.03 -17.25 3.20
CA LEU A 71 -7.19 -18.67 2.92
C LEU A 71 -8.65 -19.10 2.92
N CYS A 72 -9.43 -18.66 3.89
CA CYS A 72 -10.87 -18.88 3.95
C CYS A 72 -11.61 -18.20 2.77
N ARG A 73 -11.18 -16.99 2.37
CA ARG A 73 -11.74 -16.28 1.22
C ARG A 73 -11.46 -17.02 -0.09
N ILE A 74 -10.25 -17.49 -0.31
CA ILE A 74 -9.91 -18.31 -1.48
C ILE A 74 -10.72 -19.61 -1.46
N GLY A 75 -10.81 -20.29 -0.31
CA GLY A 75 -11.60 -21.49 -0.15
C GLY A 75 -13.07 -21.29 -0.48
N TYR A 76 -13.66 -20.19 -0.01
CA TYR A 76 -15.05 -19.84 -0.29
C TYR A 76 -15.28 -19.49 -1.78
N LEU A 77 -14.35 -18.78 -2.42
CA LEU A 77 -14.42 -18.51 -3.87
C LEU A 77 -14.37 -19.81 -4.67
N LEU A 78 -13.46 -20.74 -4.31
CA LEU A 78 -13.35 -22.05 -4.96
C LEU A 78 -14.57 -22.93 -4.71
N LEU A 79 -15.19 -22.87 -3.53
CA LEU A 79 -16.46 -23.55 -3.26
C LEU A 79 -17.59 -23.04 -4.20
N ASN A 80 -17.71 -21.74 -4.34
CA ASN A 80 -18.75 -21.13 -5.18
C ASN A 80 -18.52 -21.38 -6.68
N SER A 81 -17.28 -21.53 -7.12
CA SER A 81 -16.92 -21.80 -8.50
C SER A 81 -16.72 -23.29 -8.82
N ASN A 82 -16.99 -24.19 -7.84
CA ASN A 82 -16.67 -25.62 -7.93
C ASN A 82 -15.19 -25.90 -8.28
N GLY A 83 -14.28 -25.02 -7.82
CA GLY A 83 -12.84 -25.08 -8.11
C GLY A 83 -12.10 -26.11 -7.27
N PHE A 84 -12.63 -27.32 -7.12
CA PHE A 84 -11.99 -28.41 -6.39
C PHE A 84 -12.29 -29.76 -7.05
N LEU A 85 -11.33 -30.68 -6.96
CA LEU A 85 -11.38 -31.99 -7.63
C LEU A 85 -11.04 -33.10 -6.64
N PRO A 86 -11.65 -34.29 -6.79
CA PRO A 86 -11.29 -35.43 -5.97
C PRO A 86 -9.92 -35.99 -6.38
N SER A 87 -9.11 -36.34 -5.39
CA SER A 87 -7.81 -36.98 -5.58
C SER A 87 -7.72 -38.24 -4.71
N VAL A 88 -7.13 -39.28 -5.28
CA VAL A 88 -6.91 -40.53 -4.55
C VAL A 88 -5.53 -40.53 -3.92
N ILE A 89 -5.48 -40.71 -2.61
CA ILE A 89 -4.26 -40.73 -1.82
C ILE A 89 -4.03 -42.11 -1.26
N LYS A 90 -2.87 -42.68 -1.53
CA LYS A 90 -2.47 -44.00 -1.03
C LYS A 90 -1.66 -43.84 0.26
N GLU A 91 -2.04 -44.59 1.30
CA GLU A 91 -1.26 -44.71 2.52
C GLU A 91 -0.02 -45.58 2.27
N LYS A 92 1.20 -45.02 2.53
CA LYS A 92 2.49 -45.69 2.18
C LYS A 92 2.69 -47.06 2.81
N SER A 93 2.12 -47.32 3.98
CA SER A 93 2.34 -48.56 4.75
C SER A 93 1.21 -49.57 4.69
N LYS A 94 0.08 -49.22 4.09
CA LYS A 94 -1.11 -50.09 4.05
C LYS A 94 -1.79 -50.02 2.69
N SER A 95 -2.41 -51.11 2.22
CA SER A 95 -3.23 -51.12 1.00
C SER A 95 -4.54 -50.32 1.16
N ARG A 96 -4.47 -49.15 1.82
CA ARG A 96 -5.61 -48.28 2.06
C ARG A 96 -5.51 -47.05 1.18
N PHE A 97 -6.66 -46.55 0.75
CA PHE A 97 -6.84 -45.38 -0.09
C PHE A 97 -7.85 -44.44 0.56
N PHE A 98 -7.61 -43.14 0.36
CA PHE A 98 -8.52 -42.10 0.74
C PHE A 98 -8.86 -41.24 -0.47
N ILE A 99 -10.00 -40.65 -0.50
CA ILE A 99 -10.35 -39.60 -1.44
C ILE A 99 -10.35 -38.26 -0.71
N ALA A 100 -9.52 -37.35 -1.18
CA ALA A 100 -9.47 -35.99 -0.71
C ALA A 100 -9.90 -35.05 -1.83
N TRP A 101 -10.64 -34.01 -1.51
CA TRP A 101 -11.03 -32.97 -2.43
C TRP A 101 -9.99 -31.87 -2.41
N ILE A 102 -9.18 -31.76 -3.45
CA ILE A 102 -8.05 -30.81 -3.51
C ILE A 102 -8.41 -29.56 -4.32
N PRO A 103 -7.83 -28.36 -4.00
CA PRO A 103 -8.07 -27.16 -4.76
C PRO A 103 -7.56 -27.29 -6.19
N PHE A 104 -8.37 -26.84 -7.13
CA PHE A 104 -8.00 -26.65 -8.52
C PHE A 104 -7.73 -25.16 -8.75
N LEU A 105 -6.45 -24.79 -8.84
CA LEU A 105 -6.00 -23.42 -8.95
C LEU A 105 -5.66 -23.08 -10.40
N SER A 106 -6.20 -22.00 -10.93
CA SER A 106 -5.70 -21.41 -12.19
C SER A 106 -4.26 -20.93 -12.02
N SER A 107 -3.53 -20.71 -13.13
CA SER A 107 -2.16 -20.19 -13.07
C SER A 107 -2.02 -18.94 -12.19
N THR A 108 -2.92 -17.99 -12.38
CA THR A 108 -2.95 -16.73 -11.61
C THR A 108 -3.25 -16.93 -10.12
N LEU A 109 -4.22 -17.81 -9.80
CA LEU A 109 -4.53 -18.15 -8.41
C LEU A 109 -3.42 -18.99 -7.78
N ASN A 110 -2.73 -19.83 -8.55
CA ASN A 110 -1.60 -20.59 -8.05
C ASN A 110 -0.39 -19.70 -7.74
N GLU A 111 -0.11 -18.68 -8.56
CA GLU A 111 0.90 -17.66 -8.25
C GLU A 111 0.59 -16.92 -6.95
N GLN A 112 -0.63 -16.42 -6.78
CA GLN A 112 -1.07 -15.77 -5.54
C GLN A 112 -0.99 -16.73 -4.35
N PHE A 113 -1.27 -18.00 -4.57
CA PHE A 113 -1.21 -19.02 -3.55
C PHE A 113 0.24 -19.36 -3.13
N GLU A 114 1.18 -19.39 -4.08
CA GLU A 114 2.60 -19.61 -3.78
C GLU A 114 3.20 -18.39 -3.04
N ILE A 115 2.85 -17.17 -3.43
CA ILE A 115 3.22 -15.95 -2.67
C ILE A 115 2.66 -16.01 -1.24
N MET A 116 1.41 -16.45 -1.08
CA MET A 116 0.80 -16.60 0.24
C MET A 116 1.47 -17.71 1.06
N LYS A 117 1.98 -18.75 0.41
CA LYS A 117 2.73 -19.85 1.03
C LYS A 117 4.12 -19.41 1.51
N GLU A 118 4.82 -18.56 0.77
CA GLU A 118 6.09 -17.96 1.19
C GLU A 118 5.93 -17.06 2.41
N ASN A 119 4.77 -16.42 2.54
CA ASN A 119 4.39 -15.63 3.72
C ASN A 119 3.71 -16.47 4.82
N MET A 120 3.76 -17.81 4.69
CA MET A 120 3.14 -18.73 5.64
C MET A 120 3.90 -18.71 6.97
N ILE A 121 3.21 -18.32 8.02
CA ILE A 121 3.76 -18.24 9.36
C ILE A 121 4.08 -19.66 9.85
N SER A 122 5.26 -19.84 10.40
CA SER A 122 5.87 -21.11 10.83
C SER A 122 5.06 -21.92 11.89
N CYS A 123 3.98 -21.39 12.38
CA CYS A 123 3.17 -21.99 13.44
C CYS A 123 2.03 -22.89 12.99
N VAL A 124 1.76 -23.01 11.69
CA VAL A 124 0.84 -24.04 11.18
C VAL A 124 1.58 -25.38 11.16
N ARG A 125 1.80 -25.94 12.36
CA ARG A 125 2.39 -27.27 12.52
C ARG A 125 1.30 -28.32 12.52
N HIS A 126 1.53 -29.40 11.76
CA HIS A 126 0.69 -30.57 11.81
C HIS A 126 0.98 -31.37 13.05
N THR A 127 -0.06 -31.67 13.82
CA THR A 127 0.02 -32.61 14.93
C THR A 127 -0.13 -34.05 14.48
N GLN A 128 -0.60 -34.30 13.26
CA GLN A 128 -0.80 -35.65 12.71
C GLN A 128 0.28 -36.00 11.69
N LYS A 129 0.93 -37.16 11.86
CA LYS A 129 1.87 -37.76 10.91
C LYS A 129 1.11 -38.72 9.97
N GLY A 130 1.23 -38.49 8.66
CA GLY A 130 0.65 -39.41 7.67
C GLY A 130 1.07 -39.04 6.24
N PRO A 131 0.97 -39.95 5.29
CA PRO A 131 1.48 -39.75 3.91
C PRO A 131 0.78 -38.63 3.15
N PHE A 132 -0.42 -38.26 3.56
CA PHE A 132 -1.15 -37.10 3.03
C PHE A 132 -0.51 -35.76 3.43
N PHE A 133 0.00 -35.72 4.66
CA PHE A 133 0.53 -34.49 5.26
C PHE A 133 1.96 -34.19 4.84
N GLU A 134 2.68 -35.18 4.30
CA GLU A 134 4.05 -35.00 3.83
C GLU A 134 4.15 -34.49 2.39
N SER A 135 3.06 -34.61 1.60
CA SER A 135 3.06 -34.28 0.17
C SER A 135 2.41 -32.96 -0.22
N ILE A 136 1.66 -32.34 0.70
CA ILE A 136 0.87 -31.13 0.43
C ILE A 136 1.19 -30.04 1.44
N SER A 137 1.36 -28.81 0.99
CA SER A 137 1.56 -27.65 1.89
C SER A 137 0.38 -27.46 2.84
N GLY A 138 0.62 -26.93 4.03
CA GLY A 138 -0.42 -26.72 5.04
C GLY A 138 -1.64 -25.92 4.55
N SER A 139 -1.42 -24.99 3.64
CA SER A 139 -2.49 -24.20 3.00
C SER A 139 -3.37 -25.04 2.09
N LYS A 140 -2.77 -25.87 1.23
CA LYS A 140 -3.49 -26.79 0.34
C LYS A 140 -4.25 -27.84 1.15
N MET A 141 -3.70 -28.25 2.28
CA MET A 141 -4.34 -29.20 3.17
C MET A 141 -5.57 -28.58 3.88
N PHE A 142 -5.48 -27.35 4.32
CA PHE A 142 -6.65 -26.64 4.87
C PHE A 142 -7.78 -26.57 3.83
N LEU A 143 -7.46 -26.21 2.58
CA LEU A 143 -8.46 -26.16 1.51
C LEU A 143 -9.02 -27.55 1.18
N ALA A 144 -8.16 -28.59 1.15
CA ALA A 144 -8.62 -29.97 0.93
C ALA A 144 -9.58 -30.45 2.04
N ALA A 145 -9.29 -30.10 3.28
CA ALA A 145 -10.16 -30.41 4.40
C ALA A 145 -11.49 -29.61 4.33
N LEU A 146 -11.43 -28.33 3.95
CA LEU A 146 -12.62 -27.50 3.74
C LEU A 146 -13.54 -28.09 2.65
N PHE A 147 -12.97 -28.46 1.51
CA PHE A 147 -13.76 -29.03 0.39
C PHE A 147 -14.33 -30.39 0.72
N SER A 148 -13.57 -31.24 1.41
CA SER A 148 -14.05 -32.52 1.90
C SER A 148 -15.22 -32.36 2.87
N ASP A 149 -15.09 -31.43 3.83
CA ASP A 149 -16.15 -31.13 4.81
C ASP A 149 -17.41 -30.56 4.12
N TYR A 150 -17.23 -29.69 3.11
CA TYR A 150 -18.33 -29.22 2.30
C TYR A 150 -19.05 -30.34 1.56
N VAL A 151 -18.32 -31.21 0.85
CA VAL A 151 -18.91 -32.32 0.10
C VAL A 151 -19.62 -33.27 1.03
N PHE A 152 -19.04 -33.55 2.22
CA PHE A 152 -19.64 -34.43 3.23
C PHE A 152 -20.90 -33.84 3.87
N SER A 153 -21.06 -32.51 3.84
CA SER A 153 -22.23 -31.80 4.38
C SER A 153 -23.44 -31.71 3.42
N LEU A 154 -23.29 -32.14 2.16
CA LEU A 154 -24.36 -32.03 1.16
C LEU A 154 -25.51 -33.00 1.47
N ASP A 155 -26.69 -32.44 1.75
CA ASP A 155 -27.90 -33.18 2.18
C ASP A 155 -28.35 -34.27 1.21
N PHE A 156 -28.19 -34.07 -0.09
CA PHE A 156 -28.62 -35.11 -1.06
C PHE A 156 -27.79 -36.38 -0.93
N MET A 157 -26.58 -36.26 -0.39
CA MET A 157 -25.68 -37.40 -0.16
C MET A 157 -26.16 -38.26 1.02
N HIS A 158 -26.69 -37.65 2.07
CA HIS A 158 -27.28 -38.39 3.19
C HIS A 158 -28.49 -39.22 2.78
N LYS A 159 -29.35 -38.71 1.89
CA LYS A 159 -30.54 -39.45 1.41
C LYS A 159 -30.21 -40.65 0.53
N ARG A 160 -29.14 -40.57 -0.26
CA ARG A 160 -28.70 -41.64 -1.16
C ARG A 160 -27.92 -42.76 -0.45
N MET A 161 -27.41 -42.51 0.73
CA MET A 161 -26.55 -43.43 1.52
C MET A 161 -27.32 -44.27 2.55
N GLN A 162 -28.65 -44.26 2.54
CA GLN A 162 -29.47 -45.05 3.47
C GLN A 162 -29.47 -46.60 3.21
N LYS A 163 -29.01 -47.03 2.03
CA LYS A 163 -28.78 -48.44 1.70
C LYS A 163 -27.28 -48.68 1.57
N LYS A 164 -26.74 -49.70 2.34
CA LYS A 164 -25.29 -50.09 2.36
C LYS A 164 -24.51 -49.68 1.09
N PRO A 165 -23.91 -48.51 1.05
CA PRO A 165 -23.19 -48.07 -0.13
C PRO A 165 -21.85 -48.81 -0.24
N PRO A 166 -21.28 -48.96 -1.45
CA PRO A 166 -19.94 -49.52 -1.65
C PRO A 166 -18.89 -48.71 -0.86
N GLU A 167 -17.83 -49.38 -0.34
CA GLU A 167 -16.77 -48.73 0.47
C GLU A 167 -16.16 -47.51 -0.26
N ILE A 168 -16.09 -47.56 -1.56
CA ILE A 168 -15.57 -46.47 -2.38
C ILE A 168 -16.47 -45.23 -2.34
N SER A 169 -17.78 -45.45 -2.36
CA SER A 169 -18.77 -44.33 -2.21
C SER A 169 -18.68 -43.69 -0.85
N LEU A 170 -18.43 -44.47 0.23
CA LEU A 170 -18.17 -43.95 1.56
C LEU A 170 -16.88 -43.13 1.64
N SER A 171 -15.82 -43.54 0.88
CA SER A 171 -14.59 -42.77 0.79
C SER A 171 -14.81 -41.42 0.11
N PHE A 172 -15.61 -41.38 -0.95
CA PHE A 172 -15.94 -40.12 -1.66
C PHE A 172 -16.71 -39.14 -0.80
N PHE A 173 -17.70 -39.62 -0.07
CA PHE A 173 -18.69 -38.75 0.54
C PHE A 173 -18.59 -38.67 2.07
N LYS A 174 -17.79 -39.55 2.70
CA LYS A 174 -17.54 -39.53 4.15
C LYS A 174 -16.08 -39.53 4.53
N GLY A 175 -15.17 -39.50 3.56
CA GLY A 175 -13.71 -39.54 3.80
C GLY A 175 -13.18 -40.86 4.39
N ASN A 176 -14.00 -41.95 4.40
CA ASN A 176 -13.56 -43.20 4.93
C ASN A 176 -12.44 -43.81 4.08
N SER A 177 -11.44 -44.43 4.72
CA SER A 177 -10.47 -45.24 4.00
C SER A 177 -11.11 -46.50 3.42
N TYR A 178 -10.72 -46.89 2.21
CA TYR A 178 -11.10 -48.16 1.62
C TYR A 178 -9.89 -49.02 1.33
N THR A 179 -10.08 -50.34 1.34
CA THR A 179 -9.00 -51.32 1.17
C THR A 179 -9.25 -52.08 -0.10
N GLN A 180 -8.20 -52.28 -0.94
CA GLN A 180 -8.28 -53.13 -2.10
C GLN A 180 -8.37 -54.59 -1.66
N LYS A 181 -9.54 -55.22 -1.85
CA LYS A 181 -9.71 -56.66 -1.57
C LYS A 181 -9.45 -57.46 -2.82
N GLY A 182 -8.39 -58.24 -2.80
CA GLY A 182 -8.13 -59.37 -3.70
C GLY A 182 -7.58 -59.02 -5.10
N ALA A 183 -6.47 -59.64 -5.40
CA ALA A 183 -5.84 -59.61 -6.72
C ALA A 183 -6.57 -60.57 -7.70
N GLY A 184 -7.84 -60.29 -8.02
CA GLY A 184 -8.39 -61.38 -8.84
C GLY A 184 -9.57 -61.14 -9.73
N LYS A 185 -10.47 -60.21 -9.52
CA LYS A 185 -11.64 -60.20 -10.43
C LYS A 185 -12.19 -58.89 -10.91
N HIS A 186 -11.96 -57.75 -10.30
CA HIS A 186 -12.24 -56.48 -10.93
C HIS A 186 -11.29 -55.44 -10.32
N ASN A 187 -10.41 -54.89 -11.15
CA ASN A 187 -9.52 -53.80 -10.83
C ASN A 187 -10.34 -52.47 -10.71
N THR A 188 -11.41 -52.46 -9.89
CA THR A 188 -12.26 -51.31 -9.64
C THR A 188 -11.42 -50.15 -9.12
N ASP A 189 -10.42 -50.45 -8.30
CA ASP A 189 -9.52 -49.41 -7.77
C ASP A 189 -8.58 -48.85 -8.82
N LYS A 190 -8.09 -49.70 -9.74
CA LYS A 190 -7.30 -49.25 -10.88
C LYS A 190 -8.17 -48.50 -11.89
N ALA A 191 -9.42 -48.89 -12.07
CA ALA A 191 -10.38 -48.18 -12.89
C ALA A 191 -10.75 -46.81 -12.25
N VAL A 192 -10.90 -46.78 -10.94
CA VAL A 192 -11.14 -45.55 -10.18
C VAL A 192 -9.90 -44.66 -10.15
N ALA A 193 -8.73 -45.18 -9.85
CA ALA A 193 -7.47 -44.47 -9.93
C ALA A 193 -7.19 -43.96 -11.36
N ASN A 194 -7.53 -44.78 -12.38
CA ASN A 194 -7.45 -44.35 -13.78
C ASN A 194 -8.51 -43.32 -14.14
N ALA A 195 -9.75 -43.44 -13.65
CA ALA A 195 -10.79 -42.44 -13.86
C ALA A 195 -10.40 -41.09 -13.18
N PHE A 196 -9.75 -41.14 -12.03
CA PHE A 196 -9.22 -39.96 -11.36
C PHE A 196 -7.89 -39.46 -11.91
N SER A 197 -7.06 -40.30 -12.52
CA SER A 197 -5.87 -39.84 -13.23
C SER A 197 -6.20 -38.95 -14.42
N ILE A 198 -7.45 -38.99 -14.93
CA ILE A 198 -7.97 -38.07 -15.91
C ILE A 198 -8.04 -36.65 -15.34
N PHE A 199 -8.29 -36.50 -14.05
CA PHE A 199 -8.33 -35.20 -13.35
C PHE A 199 -6.97 -34.79 -12.75
N MET A 200 -6.00 -35.74 -12.69
CA MET A 200 -4.63 -35.36 -12.35
C MET A 200 -3.97 -34.79 -13.61
N LEU A 201 -3.79 -33.48 -13.62
CA LEU A 201 -2.98 -32.75 -14.59
C LEU A 201 -1.50 -33.15 -14.47
N SER A 202 -1.16 -34.37 -14.95
CA SER A 202 0.22 -34.67 -15.35
C SER A 202 0.60 -33.67 -16.44
N LYS A 203 1.89 -33.29 -16.57
CA LYS A 203 2.41 -32.41 -17.64
C LYS A 203 1.70 -32.73 -18.95
N ASN A 204 0.67 -31.91 -19.27
CA ASN A 204 -0.10 -32.12 -20.48
C ASN A 204 0.78 -31.71 -21.65
N ILE A 205 1.02 -32.61 -22.57
CA ILE A 205 1.72 -32.36 -23.83
C ILE A 205 0.90 -31.40 -24.70
N TYR A 206 -0.43 -31.38 -24.50
CA TYR A 206 -1.37 -30.52 -25.23
C TYR A 206 -1.96 -29.43 -24.35
N THR A 207 -2.10 -28.24 -24.89
CA THR A 207 -2.96 -27.18 -24.35
C THR A 207 -4.15 -26.96 -25.31
N LEU A 208 -5.30 -26.64 -24.73
CA LEU A 208 -6.53 -26.39 -25.49
C LEU A 208 -6.81 -24.90 -25.61
N GLU A 209 -7.25 -24.49 -26.79
CA GLU A 209 -7.77 -23.14 -27.05
C GLU A 209 -9.17 -23.22 -27.63
N ALA A 210 -10.11 -22.50 -27.06
CA ALA A 210 -11.46 -22.28 -27.58
C ALA A 210 -11.49 -20.91 -28.25
N GLU A 211 -11.61 -20.86 -29.57
CA GLU A 211 -11.73 -19.64 -30.35
C GLU A 211 -13.20 -19.41 -30.67
N LEU A 212 -13.74 -18.29 -30.22
CA LEU A 212 -15.12 -17.88 -30.49
C LEU A 212 -15.17 -17.03 -31.75
N LYS A 213 -16.17 -17.27 -32.60
CA LYS A 213 -16.43 -16.50 -33.84
C LYS A 213 -17.89 -16.08 -33.89
N LEU A 214 -18.12 -14.83 -34.26
CA LEU A 214 -19.41 -14.29 -34.56
C LEU A 214 -19.58 -14.35 -36.08
N ASP A 215 -20.61 -15.06 -36.57
CA ASP A 215 -20.89 -15.12 -38.00
C ASP A 215 -21.88 -14.01 -38.42
N LYS A 216 -21.86 -13.64 -39.68
CA LYS A 216 -22.70 -12.58 -40.27
C LYS A 216 -24.21 -12.75 -40.05
N ASN A 217 -24.63 -13.97 -39.70
CA ASN A 217 -26.02 -14.29 -39.38
C ASN A 217 -26.34 -14.31 -37.87
N ASN A 218 -25.56 -13.65 -37.02
CA ASN A 218 -25.67 -13.67 -35.55
C ASN A 218 -25.67 -15.10 -34.97
N SER A 219 -24.99 -16.06 -35.60
CA SER A 219 -24.74 -17.36 -35.03
C SER A 219 -23.39 -17.33 -34.31
N TYR A 220 -23.32 -17.96 -33.15
CA TYR A 220 -22.15 -18.01 -32.30
C TYR A 220 -21.45 -19.36 -32.47
N ASN A 221 -20.24 -19.34 -33.05
CA ASN A 221 -19.48 -20.54 -33.33
C ASN A 221 -18.26 -20.63 -32.40
N ILE A 222 -18.01 -21.83 -31.88
CA ILE A 222 -16.81 -22.11 -31.06
C ILE A 222 -16.01 -23.21 -31.75
N SER A 223 -14.78 -22.86 -32.12
CA SER A 223 -13.79 -23.82 -32.64
C SER A 223 -12.77 -24.14 -31.55
N PHE A 224 -12.47 -25.42 -31.35
CA PHE A 224 -11.43 -25.84 -30.41
C PHE A 224 -10.15 -26.22 -31.17
N TYR A 225 -9.04 -25.72 -30.64
CA TYR A 225 -7.70 -26.00 -31.15
C TYR A 225 -6.86 -26.67 -30.07
N THR A 226 -5.97 -27.52 -30.51
CA THR A 226 -4.89 -28.08 -29.68
C THR A 226 -3.58 -27.41 -30.03
N HIS A 227 -2.78 -27.13 -29.04
CA HIS A 227 -1.40 -26.66 -29.19
C HIS A 227 -0.47 -27.72 -28.64
N LYS A 228 0.48 -28.14 -29.47
CA LYS A 228 1.56 -29.06 -29.13
C LYS A 228 2.86 -28.53 -29.74
N ASP A 229 3.91 -28.38 -28.93
CA ASP A 229 5.24 -27.95 -29.37
C ASP A 229 5.23 -26.65 -30.21
N GLY A 230 4.24 -25.77 -29.99
CA GLY A 230 4.07 -24.51 -30.70
C GLY A 230 3.18 -24.58 -31.97
N GLU A 231 2.75 -25.74 -32.38
CA GLU A 231 1.83 -25.94 -33.51
C GLU A 231 0.38 -25.86 -33.03
N LYS A 232 -0.47 -25.11 -33.78
CA LYS A 232 -1.92 -24.97 -33.55
C LYS A 232 -2.67 -25.81 -34.57
N GLU A 233 -3.46 -26.78 -34.12
CA GLU A 233 -4.27 -27.65 -34.98
C GLU A 233 -5.70 -27.76 -34.47
N LEU A 234 -6.68 -27.92 -35.39
CA LEU A 234 -8.09 -28.12 -35.03
C LEU A 234 -8.25 -29.42 -34.23
N PHE A 235 -8.98 -29.34 -33.13
CA PHE A 235 -9.20 -30.49 -32.24
C PHE A 235 -9.77 -31.73 -32.98
N CYS A 236 -10.71 -31.55 -33.90
CA CYS A 236 -11.31 -32.66 -34.66
C CYS A 236 -10.31 -33.41 -35.60
N ASN A 237 -9.23 -32.72 -36.01
CA ASN A 237 -8.20 -33.35 -36.84
C ASN A 237 -7.21 -34.13 -35.96
N GLU A 238 -6.83 -33.54 -34.82
CA GLU A 238 -5.86 -34.13 -33.91
C GLU A 238 -6.40 -35.41 -33.27
N ILE A 239 -7.70 -35.48 -32.95
CA ILE A 239 -8.29 -36.67 -32.33
C ILE A 239 -8.34 -37.90 -33.27
N LYS A 240 -8.26 -37.65 -34.57
CA LYS A 240 -8.19 -38.73 -35.57
C LYS A 240 -6.79 -39.36 -35.69
N LYS A 241 -5.76 -38.72 -35.15
CA LYS A 241 -4.43 -39.22 -35.08
C LYS A 241 -4.29 -40.15 -33.86
N ASP A 242 -3.25 -40.97 -33.81
CA ASP A 242 -3.03 -42.04 -32.80
C ASP A 242 -2.94 -41.56 -31.32
N ASN A 243 -2.98 -40.25 -31.04
CA ASN A 243 -2.87 -39.64 -29.73
C ASN A 243 -4.23 -39.42 -29.01
N SER A 244 -5.30 -40.09 -29.46
CA SER A 244 -6.67 -39.91 -28.96
C SER A 244 -6.84 -40.04 -27.44
N LYS A 245 -6.03 -40.88 -26.76
CA LYS A 245 -6.15 -41.14 -25.31
C LYS A 245 -5.79 -39.92 -24.44
N GLU A 246 -4.78 -39.15 -24.82
CA GLU A 246 -4.35 -37.99 -24.07
C GLU A 246 -5.31 -36.81 -24.26
N LEU A 247 -5.81 -36.62 -25.50
CA LEU A 247 -6.84 -35.59 -25.80
C LEU A 247 -8.17 -35.91 -25.13
N LEU A 248 -8.56 -37.19 -25.05
CA LEU A 248 -9.76 -37.63 -24.33
C LEU A 248 -9.66 -37.32 -22.81
N LYS A 249 -8.48 -37.45 -22.23
CA LYS A 249 -8.22 -37.09 -20.83
C LYS A 249 -8.41 -35.56 -20.59
N LEU A 250 -7.96 -34.73 -21.52
CA LEU A 250 -8.12 -33.26 -21.44
C LEU A 250 -9.58 -32.82 -21.56
N ILE A 251 -10.34 -33.48 -22.43
CA ILE A 251 -11.73 -33.08 -22.70
C ILE A 251 -12.71 -33.66 -21.71
N SER A 252 -12.45 -34.77 -21.11
CA SER A 252 -13.35 -35.43 -20.17
C SER A 252 -13.89 -34.48 -19.08
N PRO A 253 -13.10 -33.68 -18.38
CA PRO A 253 -13.63 -32.69 -17.42
C PRO A 253 -14.44 -31.57 -18.08
N ILE A 254 -14.10 -31.20 -19.33
CA ILE A 254 -14.79 -30.15 -20.06
C ILE A 254 -16.20 -30.57 -20.44
N THR A 255 -16.43 -31.87 -20.75
CA THR A 255 -17.75 -32.39 -21.11
C THR A 255 -18.80 -32.25 -19.99
N LEU A 256 -18.37 -32.06 -18.76
CA LEU A 256 -19.29 -31.82 -17.63
C LEU A 256 -19.92 -30.43 -17.69
N TYR A 257 -19.21 -29.47 -18.23
CA TYR A 257 -19.62 -28.06 -18.30
C TYR A 257 -20.06 -27.65 -19.70
N LEU A 258 -19.60 -28.34 -20.72
CA LEU A 258 -19.95 -28.13 -22.12
C LEU A 258 -20.21 -29.50 -22.77
N PRO A 259 -21.38 -30.13 -22.52
CA PRO A 259 -21.70 -31.45 -23.08
C PRO A 259 -21.63 -31.51 -24.61
N GLN A 260 -21.96 -30.40 -25.28
CA GLN A 260 -21.91 -30.25 -26.73
C GLN A 260 -20.52 -30.45 -27.32
N ILE A 261 -19.43 -30.34 -26.52
CA ILE A 261 -18.05 -30.58 -27.01
C ILE A 261 -17.87 -31.97 -27.63
N LYS A 262 -18.71 -32.93 -27.26
CA LYS A 262 -18.73 -34.27 -27.88
C LYS A 262 -18.99 -34.24 -29.39
N THR A 263 -19.66 -33.25 -29.88
CA THR A 263 -19.93 -33.12 -31.32
C THR A 263 -18.69 -32.69 -32.10
N LEU A 264 -17.68 -32.16 -31.43
CA LEU A 264 -16.40 -31.79 -32.05
C LEU A 264 -15.51 -32.99 -32.39
N PHE A 265 -15.91 -34.20 -32.02
CA PHE A 265 -15.25 -35.40 -32.52
C PHE A 265 -15.51 -35.61 -34.02
N THR A 266 -16.63 -35.06 -34.50
CA THR A 266 -17.05 -35.21 -35.89
C THR A 266 -17.17 -33.87 -36.62
N LYS A 267 -17.49 -32.76 -35.90
CA LYS A 267 -17.64 -31.44 -36.44
C LYS A 267 -16.45 -30.56 -36.16
N LYS A 268 -16.16 -29.59 -37.02
CA LYS A 268 -15.06 -28.63 -36.86
C LYS A 268 -15.34 -27.53 -35.82
N GLU A 269 -16.61 -27.21 -35.63
CA GLU A 269 -17.06 -26.14 -34.74
C GLU A 269 -18.42 -26.49 -34.11
N LEU A 270 -18.67 -25.85 -32.95
CA LEU A 270 -19.96 -25.85 -32.27
C LEU A 270 -20.69 -24.56 -32.61
N THR A 271 -21.92 -24.69 -33.04
CA THR A 271 -22.82 -23.56 -33.21
C THR A 271 -23.74 -23.50 -32.01
N LEU A 272 -23.76 -22.37 -31.34
CA LEU A 272 -24.58 -22.10 -30.16
C LEU A 272 -25.71 -21.12 -30.50
N SER A 273 -26.87 -21.29 -29.87
CA SER A 273 -27.88 -20.25 -29.82
C SER A 273 -27.38 -19.06 -28.99
N LYS A 274 -28.08 -17.92 -29.06
CA LYS A 274 -27.73 -16.73 -28.25
C LYS A 274 -27.74 -17.07 -26.76
N GLU A 275 -28.76 -17.79 -26.29
CA GLU A 275 -28.92 -18.17 -24.86
C GLU A 275 -27.80 -19.13 -24.42
N GLU A 276 -27.44 -20.10 -25.25
CA GLU A 276 -26.34 -21.04 -24.98
C GLU A 276 -25.01 -20.31 -24.96
N PHE A 277 -24.81 -19.32 -25.81
CA PHE A 277 -23.60 -18.50 -25.83
C PHE A 277 -23.51 -17.58 -24.61
N GLU A 278 -24.60 -16.94 -24.19
CA GLU A 278 -24.67 -16.16 -22.96
C GLU A 278 -24.32 -17.03 -21.74
N GLU A 279 -24.89 -18.22 -21.64
CA GLU A 279 -24.57 -19.16 -20.57
C GLU A 279 -23.10 -19.59 -20.64
N PHE A 280 -22.57 -19.83 -21.83
CA PHE A 280 -21.18 -20.17 -22.03
C PHE A 280 -20.26 -19.06 -21.50
N ILE A 281 -20.46 -17.80 -21.89
CA ILE A 281 -19.61 -16.68 -21.46
C ILE A 281 -19.75 -16.40 -19.95
N LEU A 282 -20.98 -16.41 -19.42
CA LEU A 282 -21.23 -16.07 -18.01
C LEU A 282 -20.78 -17.15 -17.03
N LYS A 283 -20.97 -18.43 -17.37
CA LYS A 283 -20.73 -19.55 -16.44
C LYS A 283 -19.54 -20.41 -16.88
N ASN A 284 -19.50 -20.82 -18.13
CA ASN A 284 -18.61 -21.88 -18.56
C ASN A 284 -17.21 -21.36 -18.94
N ALA A 285 -17.08 -20.15 -19.46
CA ALA A 285 -15.80 -19.61 -19.90
C ALA A 285 -14.79 -19.49 -18.74
N SER A 286 -15.20 -19.03 -17.57
CA SER A 286 -14.32 -18.95 -16.39
C SER A 286 -13.92 -20.34 -15.89
N ILE A 287 -14.82 -21.30 -15.94
CA ILE A 287 -14.56 -22.70 -15.56
C ILE A 287 -13.58 -23.34 -16.54
N LEU A 288 -13.81 -23.18 -17.84
CA LEU A 288 -12.92 -23.71 -18.89
C LEU A 288 -11.52 -23.10 -18.80
N ASN A 289 -11.44 -21.79 -18.55
CA ASN A 289 -10.15 -21.13 -18.34
C ASN A 289 -9.43 -21.69 -17.07
N SER A 290 -10.19 -21.98 -16.02
CA SER A 290 -9.67 -22.66 -14.82
C SER A 290 -9.24 -24.11 -15.09
N LEU A 291 -9.86 -24.77 -16.06
CA LEU A 291 -9.46 -26.10 -16.54
C LEU A 291 -8.29 -26.06 -17.55
N GLY A 292 -7.67 -24.91 -17.77
CA GLY A 292 -6.51 -24.74 -18.63
C GLY A 292 -6.85 -24.57 -20.12
N VAL A 293 -8.11 -24.31 -20.46
CA VAL A 293 -8.53 -23.98 -21.83
C VAL A 293 -8.36 -22.47 -22.04
N ARG A 294 -7.48 -22.08 -22.94
CA ARG A 294 -7.35 -20.68 -23.35
C ARG A 294 -8.58 -20.25 -24.16
N ILE A 295 -9.25 -19.19 -23.74
CA ILE A 295 -10.43 -18.67 -24.46
C ILE A 295 -10.01 -17.43 -25.23
N THR A 296 -10.17 -17.49 -26.57
CA THR A 296 -9.92 -16.37 -27.48
C THR A 296 -11.25 -15.83 -27.94
N LEU A 297 -11.56 -14.60 -27.54
CA LEU A 297 -12.76 -13.88 -27.93
C LEU A 297 -12.58 -13.21 -29.29
N PRO A 298 -13.62 -13.06 -30.13
CA PRO A 298 -13.56 -12.25 -31.32
C PRO A 298 -13.32 -10.76 -30.97
N ARG A 299 -12.78 -10.00 -31.91
CA ARG A 299 -12.40 -8.60 -31.68
C ARG A 299 -13.58 -7.76 -31.14
N GLU A 300 -14.77 -8.05 -31.62
CA GLU A 300 -16.04 -7.40 -31.24
C GLU A 300 -16.37 -7.62 -29.75
N LEU A 301 -15.94 -8.75 -29.17
CA LEU A 301 -16.18 -9.13 -27.78
C LEU A 301 -14.94 -8.89 -26.87
N HIS A 302 -13.81 -8.40 -27.42
CA HIS A 302 -12.64 -8.05 -26.62
C HIS A 302 -12.92 -6.91 -25.63
N ASN A 303 -13.81 -6.00 -26.01
CA ASN A 303 -14.22 -4.85 -25.21
C ASN A 303 -15.64 -5.04 -24.65
N LEU A 304 -15.87 -6.15 -23.96
CA LEU A 304 -17.11 -6.33 -23.19
C LEU A 304 -17.22 -5.22 -22.15
N LEU A 305 -18.07 -4.25 -22.42
CA LEU A 305 -18.31 -3.14 -21.51
C LEU A 305 -19.19 -3.60 -20.34
N LYS A 306 -18.79 -3.24 -19.13
CA LYS A 306 -19.63 -3.43 -17.95
C LYS A 306 -20.44 -2.15 -17.71
N PRO A 307 -21.76 -2.24 -17.54
CA PRO A 307 -22.56 -1.08 -17.19
C PRO A 307 -22.17 -0.58 -15.80
N LYS A 308 -21.98 0.73 -15.68
CA LYS A 308 -21.67 1.40 -14.40
C LYS A 308 -22.76 2.40 -14.08
N LEU A 309 -23.16 2.47 -12.81
CA LEU A 309 -24.03 3.53 -12.35
C LEU A 309 -23.25 4.85 -12.39
N ALA A 310 -23.78 5.81 -13.13
CA ALA A 310 -23.23 7.15 -13.27
C ALA A 310 -24.29 8.19 -12.91
N ILE A 311 -23.85 9.42 -12.69
CA ILE A 311 -24.73 10.53 -12.37
C ILE A 311 -24.71 11.50 -13.56
N ASN A 312 -25.89 11.81 -14.10
CA ASN A 312 -26.07 12.89 -15.05
C ASN A 312 -26.39 14.16 -14.27
N ALA A 313 -25.52 15.15 -14.37
CA ALA A 313 -25.70 16.44 -13.72
C ALA A 313 -26.04 17.50 -14.77
N LYS A 314 -27.10 18.29 -14.48
CA LYS A 314 -27.57 19.36 -15.34
C LYS A 314 -27.70 20.66 -14.54
N SER A 315 -27.45 21.78 -15.18
CA SER A 315 -27.70 23.10 -14.61
C SER A 315 -28.64 23.89 -15.48
N ASN A 316 -29.75 24.31 -14.92
CA ASN A 316 -30.74 25.12 -15.60
C ASN A 316 -30.43 26.65 -15.51
N VAL A 317 -29.36 27.02 -14.82
CA VAL A 317 -28.91 28.39 -14.57
C VAL A 317 -27.42 28.54 -14.86
N PRO A 318 -26.95 29.72 -15.28
CA PRO A 318 -25.51 29.97 -15.43
C PRO A 318 -24.77 29.80 -14.13
N ILE A 319 -23.65 29.07 -14.18
CA ILE A 319 -22.85 28.75 -13.00
C ILE A 319 -21.77 29.82 -12.82
N ASN A 320 -21.94 30.66 -11.78
CA ASN A 320 -21.03 31.78 -11.50
C ASN A 320 -19.99 31.46 -10.42
N SER A 321 -20.16 30.38 -9.65
CA SER A 321 -19.25 30.00 -8.56
C SER A 321 -19.38 28.53 -8.21
N PHE A 322 -18.21 27.88 -7.92
CA PHE A 322 -18.16 26.51 -7.45
C PHE A 322 -18.88 26.29 -6.10
N LEU A 323 -18.87 27.29 -5.23
CA LEU A 323 -19.46 27.18 -3.90
C LEU A 323 -20.99 27.02 -3.91
N ASN A 324 -21.65 27.52 -4.93
CA ASN A 324 -23.11 27.44 -5.08
C ASN A 324 -23.57 26.26 -5.96
N LEU A 325 -22.63 25.42 -6.37
CA LEU A 325 -22.90 24.36 -7.34
C LEU A 325 -23.98 23.37 -6.84
N SER A 326 -23.88 22.93 -5.59
CA SER A 326 -24.80 21.94 -5.01
C SER A 326 -26.26 22.40 -4.88
N SER A 327 -26.51 23.70 -4.89
CA SER A 327 -27.87 24.27 -4.83
C SER A 327 -28.52 24.50 -6.19
N ILE A 328 -27.74 24.41 -7.27
CA ILE A 328 -28.16 24.74 -8.64
C ILE A 328 -28.28 23.47 -9.50
N LEU A 329 -27.60 22.37 -9.11
CA LEU A 329 -27.55 21.17 -9.91
C LEU A 329 -28.73 20.24 -9.66
N GLU A 330 -29.30 19.75 -10.74
CA GLU A 330 -30.19 18.61 -10.76
C GLU A 330 -29.39 17.35 -11.09
N TYR A 331 -29.65 16.28 -10.35
CA TYR A 331 -28.94 15.01 -10.48
C TYR A 331 -29.92 13.90 -10.82
N ASP A 332 -29.61 13.17 -11.88
CA ASP A 332 -30.30 11.94 -12.25
C ASP A 332 -29.33 10.77 -12.35
N TRP A 333 -29.78 9.58 -11.95
CA TRP A 333 -29.01 8.37 -12.18
C TRP A 333 -29.09 7.96 -13.64
N THR A 334 -27.95 7.57 -14.18
CA THR A 334 -27.82 7.04 -15.53
C THR A 334 -26.92 5.82 -15.52
N ILE A 335 -27.00 5.03 -16.57
CA ILE A 335 -26.12 3.88 -16.76
C ILE A 335 -25.09 4.24 -17.84
N ALA A 336 -23.84 4.29 -17.44
CA ALA A 336 -22.73 4.52 -18.34
C ALA A 336 -22.28 3.20 -18.98
N ILE A 337 -22.12 3.20 -20.30
CA ILE A 337 -21.67 2.09 -21.11
C ILE A 337 -20.56 2.61 -22.01
N GLY A 338 -19.31 2.43 -21.61
CA GLY A 338 -18.18 3.08 -22.26
C GLY A 338 -18.32 4.60 -22.24
N GLU A 339 -18.33 5.21 -23.40
CA GLU A 339 -18.53 6.66 -23.59
C GLU A 339 -20.01 7.09 -23.67
N HIS A 340 -20.93 6.15 -23.65
CA HIS A 340 -22.38 6.40 -23.82
C HIS A 340 -23.09 6.34 -22.48
N ASN A 341 -24.14 7.14 -22.40
CA ASN A 341 -24.97 7.30 -21.23
C ASN A 341 -26.45 7.04 -21.57
N LEU A 342 -27.10 6.17 -20.81
CA LEU A 342 -28.49 5.80 -20.94
C LEU A 342 -29.26 6.17 -19.67
N SER A 343 -30.52 6.60 -19.84
CA SER A 343 -31.42 6.68 -18.70
C SER A 343 -31.69 5.29 -18.13
N ILE A 344 -32.13 5.23 -16.87
CA ILE A 344 -32.45 3.97 -16.23
C ILE A 344 -33.60 3.26 -16.99
N GLU A 345 -34.54 4.02 -17.49
CA GLU A 345 -35.68 3.53 -18.24
C GLU A 345 -35.28 2.94 -19.61
N GLU A 346 -34.40 3.62 -20.35
CA GLU A 346 -33.85 3.13 -21.62
C GLU A 346 -33.02 1.84 -21.39
N PHE A 347 -32.20 1.83 -20.33
CA PHE A 347 -31.42 0.63 -20.01
C PHE A 347 -32.30 -0.56 -19.60
N LYS A 348 -33.38 -0.33 -18.83
CA LYS A 348 -34.36 -1.36 -18.49
C LYS A 348 -35.07 -1.91 -19.73
N ALA A 349 -35.43 -1.04 -20.70
CA ALA A 349 -36.03 -1.46 -21.95
C ALA A 349 -35.07 -2.36 -22.74
N LEU A 350 -33.80 -1.96 -22.88
CA LEU A 350 -32.77 -2.74 -23.55
C LEU A 350 -32.53 -4.12 -22.91
N VAL A 351 -32.45 -4.18 -21.58
CA VAL A 351 -32.31 -5.46 -20.86
C VAL A 351 -33.51 -6.36 -21.07
N LYS A 352 -34.71 -5.79 -21.10
CA LYS A 352 -35.96 -6.56 -21.33
C LYS A 352 -36.06 -7.10 -22.76
N GLU A 353 -35.58 -6.34 -23.76
CA GLU A 353 -35.63 -6.69 -25.16
C GLU A 353 -34.53 -7.69 -25.56
N GLN A 354 -33.30 -7.49 -25.09
CA GLN A 354 -32.13 -8.22 -25.60
C GLN A 354 -31.54 -9.26 -24.61
N GLY A 355 -31.97 -9.28 -23.35
CA GLY A 355 -31.50 -10.23 -22.37
C GLY A 355 -30.18 -9.79 -21.67
N THR A 356 -29.28 -10.76 -21.45
CA THR A 356 -28.03 -10.54 -20.71
C THR A 356 -26.85 -10.13 -21.57
N LEU A 357 -26.86 -10.41 -22.86
CA LEU A 357 -25.90 -9.94 -23.85
C LEU A 357 -26.57 -8.90 -24.75
N ILE A 358 -26.27 -7.65 -24.51
CA ILE A 358 -26.84 -6.49 -25.19
C ILE A 358 -25.87 -5.98 -26.23
N GLU A 359 -26.33 -5.76 -27.45
CA GLU A 359 -25.63 -5.00 -28.46
C GLU A 359 -26.12 -3.55 -28.46
N TYR A 360 -25.21 -2.61 -28.22
CA TYR A 360 -25.52 -1.19 -28.19
C TYR A 360 -24.43 -0.39 -28.90
N LYS A 361 -24.76 0.27 -30.00
CA LYS A 361 -23.86 1.11 -30.82
C LYS A 361 -22.53 0.42 -31.13
N ASN A 362 -22.57 -0.77 -31.68
CA ASN A 362 -21.42 -1.62 -32.01
C ASN A 362 -20.55 -2.07 -30.83
N ASN A 363 -21.07 -1.99 -29.62
CA ASN A 363 -20.42 -2.55 -28.43
C ASN A 363 -21.31 -3.64 -27.85
N PHE A 364 -20.65 -4.70 -27.34
CA PHE A 364 -21.33 -5.76 -26.62
C PHE A 364 -21.21 -5.52 -25.12
N ILE A 365 -22.32 -5.68 -24.41
CA ILE A 365 -22.44 -5.49 -22.98
C ILE A 365 -22.90 -6.81 -22.39
N LEU A 366 -22.10 -7.38 -21.50
CA LEU A 366 -22.48 -8.57 -20.77
C LEU A 366 -22.91 -8.18 -19.35
N ILE A 367 -24.10 -8.61 -18.95
CA ILE A 367 -24.73 -8.19 -17.71
C ILE A 367 -25.06 -9.40 -16.84
N ASP A 368 -24.52 -9.42 -15.62
CA ASP A 368 -24.97 -10.37 -14.60
C ASP A 368 -26.33 -9.92 -14.03
N PRO A 369 -27.39 -10.77 -14.07
CA PRO A 369 -28.70 -10.44 -13.51
C PRO A 369 -28.66 -9.98 -12.03
N ASN A 370 -27.73 -10.50 -11.23
CA ASN A 370 -27.55 -10.10 -9.84
C ASN A 370 -26.94 -8.69 -9.72
N GLU A 371 -26.02 -8.33 -10.61
CA GLU A 371 -25.43 -6.98 -10.65
C GLU A 371 -26.49 -5.95 -11.05
N ILE A 372 -27.38 -6.26 -12.01
CA ILE A 372 -28.48 -5.37 -12.42
C ILE A 372 -29.36 -4.99 -11.24
N ASN A 373 -29.84 -5.99 -10.48
CA ASN A 373 -30.71 -5.71 -9.36
C ASN A 373 -30.05 -4.80 -8.32
N SER A 374 -28.75 -4.99 -8.09
CA SER A 374 -27.96 -4.13 -7.18
C SER A 374 -27.84 -2.68 -7.71
N LEU A 375 -27.67 -2.49 -9.01
CA LEU A 375 -27.62 -1.17 -9.65
C LEU A 375 -28.97 -0.45 -9.55
N PHE A 376 -30.07 -1.15 -9.82
CA PHE A 376 -31.42 -0.57 -9.73
C PHE A 376 -31.81 -0.22 -8.28
N LEU A 377 -31.42 -1.04 -7.31
CA LEU A 377 -31.63 -0.73 -5.89
C LEU A 377 -30.85 0.53 -5.45
N LYS A 378 -29.64 0.73 -5.95
CA LYS A 378 -28.87 1.96 -5.68
C LYS A 378 -29.48 3.17 -6.41
N ALA A 379 -29.95 2.97 -7.63
CA ALA A 379 -30.56 4.01 -8.45
C ALA A 379 -31.96 4.46 -7.95
N SER A 380 -32.62 3.71 -7.10
CA SER A 380 -33.94 4.09 -6.55
C SER A 380 -33.89 5.29 -5.61
N LYS A 381 -32.72 5.66 -5.07
CA LYS A 381 -32.51 6.84 -4.23
C LYS A 381 -31.93 7.98 -5.05
N LYS A 382 -32.58 9.17 -5.04
CA LYS A 382 -32.00 10.34 -5.72
C LYS A 382 -30.62 10.66 -5.18
N PRO A 383 -29.62 10.89 -6.05
CA PRO A 383 -28.29 11.26 -5.59
C PRO A 383 -28.32 12.64 -4.94
N LYS A 384 -27.68 12.80 -3.79
CA LYS A 384 -27.42 14.09 -3.16
C LYS A 384 -25.92 14.18 -2.95
N LEU A 385 -25.27 15.03 -3.72
CA LEU A 385 -23.84 15.28 -3.63
C LEU A 385 -23.58 16.69 -3.14
N SER A 386 -22.65 16.84 -2.21
CA SER A 386 -22.05 18.16 -1.92
C SER A 386 -21.19 18.59 -3.11
N SER A 387 -20.88 19.89 -3.22
CA SER A 387 -20.02 20.42 -4.29
C SER A 387 -18.65 19.71 -4.34
N LEU A 388 -18.09 19.38 -3.18
CA LEU A 388 -16.79 18.67 -3.10
C LEU A 388 -16.89 17.19 -3.51
N GLU A 389 -17.95 16.48 -3.13
CA GLU A 389 -18.19 15.12 -3.58
C GLU A 389 -18.44 15.07 -5.08
N PHE A 390 -19.18 16.02 -5.61
CA PHE A 390 -19.39 16.16 -7.02
C PHE A 390 -18.08 16.36 -7.79
N LEU A 391 -17.20 17.24 -7.28
CA LEU A 391 -15.88 17.45 -7.87
C LEU A 391 -15.03 16.20 -7.86
N ARG A 392 -15.07 15.42 -6.78
CA ARG A 392 -14.35 14.14 -6.66
C ARG A 392 -14.84 13.14 -7.68
N GLU A 393 -16.15 12.94 -7.81
CA GLU A 393 -16.75 12.01 -8.77
C GLU A 393 -16.45 12.41 -10.23
N LYS A 394 -16.31 13.72 -10.53
CA LYS A 394 -15.85 14.19 -11.84
C LYS A 394 -14.49 13.62 -12.21
N PHE A 395 -13.51 13.70 -11.31
CA PHE A 395 -12.16 13.24 -11.61
C PHE A 395 -12.04 11.72 -11.75
N VAL A 396 -13.01 10.96 -11.24
CA VAL A 396 -13.07 9.50 -11.38
C VAL A 396 -13.88 9.07 -12.62
N ASN A 397 -14.39 10.04 -13.41
CA ASN A 397 -15.21 9.82 -14.61
C ASN A 397 -16.55 9.09 -14.34
N ASN A 398 -17.15 9.32 -13.16
CA ASN A 398 -18.47 8.78 -12.82
C ASN A 398 -19.61 9.78 -13.08
N LEU A 399 -19.30 10.93 -13.68
CA LEU A 399 -20.25 12.02 -13.92
C LEU A 399 -20.31 12.35 -15.41
N PHE A 400 -21.52 12.50 -15.91
CA PHE A 400 -21.81 13.09 -17.20
C PHE A 400 -22.37 14.50 -17.01
N PHE A 401 -21.98 15.42 -17.89
CA PHE A 401 -22.31 16.83 -17.81
C PHE A 401 -23.08 17.28 -19.02
N ASP A 402 -23.94 18.27 -18.82
CA ASP A 402 -24.39 19.11 -19.93
C ASP A 402 -23.25 20.03 -20.41
N LYS A 403 -23.43 20.65 -21.58
CA LYS A 403 -22.44 21.54 -22.18
C LYS A 403 -22.04 22.70 -21.26
N ASN A 404 -22.97 23.25 -20.50
CA ASN A 404 -22.73 24.38 -19.60
C ASN A 404 -21.81 24.00 -18.45
N LEU A 405 -22.02 22.81 -17.86
CA LEU A 405 -21.17 22.27 -16.81
C LEU A 405 -19.79 21.89 -17.33
N GLU A 406 -19.73 21.31 -18.51
CA GLU A 406 -18.46 20.93 -19.12
C GLU A 406 -17.58 22.15 -19.41
N GLU A 407 -18.16 23.24 -19.97
CA GLU A 407 -17.48 24.51 -20.19
C GLU A 407 -17.05 25.16 -18.87
N PHE A 408 -17.92 25.16 -17.87
CA PHE A 408 -17.60 25.70 -16.54
C PHE A 408 -16.39 24.98 -15.93
N PHE A 409 -16.37 23.64 -15.93
CA PHE A 409 -15.25 22.90 -15.37
C PHE A 409 -13.96 23.02 -16.20
N ASN A 410 -14.08 23.08 -17.52
CA ASN A 410 -12.93 23.32 -18.38
C ASN A 410 -12.30 24.69 -18.11
N ASN A 411 -13.12 25.67 -17.78
CA ASN A 411 -12.63 27.00 -17.41
C ASN A 411 -12.12 27.08 -15.98
N LEU A 412 -12.74 26.34 -15.03
CA LEU A 412 -12.35 26.33 -13.61
C LEU A 412 -10.89 25.88 -13.37
N PHE A 413 -10.42 24.92 -14.17
CA PHE A 413 -9.06 24.37 -14.04
C PHE A 413 -8.08 24.89 -15.11
N LYS A 414 -8.51 25.82 -15.97
CA LYS A 414 -7.55 26.51 -16.85
C LYS A 414 -6.63 27.39 -16.01
N PRO A 415 -5.31 27.30 -16.21
CA PRO A 415 -4.40 28.22 -15.55
C PRO A 415 -4.73 29.65 -15.98
N HIS A 416 -5.04 30.51 -15.02
CA HIS A 416 -5.16 31.93 -15.31
C HIS A 416 -3.76 32.50 -15.57
N SER A 417 -3.60 33.32 -16.63
CA SER A 417 -2.36 34.07 -16.81
C SER A 417 -2.27 35.13 -15.71
N VAL A 418 -1.50 34.83 -14.68
CA VAL A 418 -1.35 35.67 -13.50
C VAL A 418 -0.03 36.43 -13.60
N LYS A 419 -0.08 37.76 -13.47
CA LYS A 419 1.15 38.58 -13.47
C LYS A 419 1.91 38.37 -12.15
N ILE A 420 3.23 38.22 -12.27
CA ILE A 420 4.12 38.17 -11.10
C ILE A 420 3.96 39.48 -10.30
N PRO A 421 3.92 39.39 -8.95
CA PRO A 421 3.81 40.60 -8.09
C PRO A 421 4.93 41.60 -8.35
N LYS A 422 4.59 42.89 -8.40
CA LYS A 422 5.57 43.95 -8.67
C LYS A 422 6.59 44.14 -7.53
N ASN A 423 6.15 43.82 -6.32
CA ASN A 423 6.97 43.98 -5.10
C ASN A 423 7.76 42.70 -4.77
N LEU A 424 7.79 41.70 -5.68
CA LEU A 424 8.66 40.55 -5.53
C LEU A 424 10.08 40.90 -5.96
N ASN A 425 11.01 40.91 -5.00
CA ASN A 425 12.43 41.18 -5.26
C ASN A 425 13.18 39.91 -5.69
N SER A 426 12.69 39.24 -6.73
CA SER A 426 13.36 38.06 -7.31
C SER A 426 12.73 37.64 -8.63
N ASN A 427 13.47 36.93 -9.45
CA ASN A 427 12.98 36.29 -10.66
C ASN A 427 12.62 34.84 -10.35
N LEU A 428 11.37 34.48 -10.60
CA LEU A 428 10.93 33.08 -10.47
C LEU A 428 11.45 32.26 -11.64
N ARG A 429 11.92 31.04 -11.35
CA ARG A 429 12.22 30.05 -12.38
C ARG A 429 10.91 29.59 -13.05
N GLU A 430 10.99 29.09 -14.29
CA GLU A 430 9.80 28.73 -15.06
C GLU A 430 8.87 27.76 -14.32
N TYR A 431 9.41 26.75 -13.62
CA TYR A 431 8.58 25.85 -12.82
C TYR A 431 7.98 26.53 -11.57
N GLN A 432 8.70 27.47 -10.97
CA GLN A 432 8.19 28.26 -9.82
C GLN A 432 7.07 29.19 -10.27
N LYS A 433 7.22 29.81 -11.44
CA LYS A 433 6.19 30.62 -12.06
C LYS A 433 4.92 29.81 -12.32
N ARG A 434 5.06 28.62 -12.93
CA ARG A 434 3.92 27.70 -13.13
C ARG A 434 3.28 27.30 -11.80
N GLY A 435 4.08 27.03 -10.75
CA GLY A 435 3.56 26.72 -9.41
C GLY A 435 2.85 27.88 -8.74
N PHE A 436 3.35 29.09 -8.93
CA PHE A 436 2.71 30.32 -8.48
C PHE A 436 1.36 30.55 -9.19
N GLU A 437 1.34 30.49 -10.54
CA GLU A 437 0.12 30.66 -11.35
C GLU A 437 -0.94 29.61 -11.00
N TRP A 438 -0.55 28.35 -10.87
CA TRP A 438 -1.42 27.26 -10.42
C TRP A 438 -1.97 27.48 -9.00
N GLY A 439 -1.11 27.91 -8.07
CA GLY A 439 -1.50 28.17 -6.68
C GLY A 439 -2.51 29.31 -6.58
N VAL A 440 -2.24 30.44 -7.25
CA VAL A 440 -3.16 31.58 -7.30
C VAL A 440 -4.49 31.18 -7.92
N SER A 441 -4.49 30.47 -9.06
CA SER A 441 -5.71 30.06 -9.75
C SER A 441 -6.60 29.18 -8.84
N ASN A 442 -6.02 28.18 -8.18
CA ASN A 442 -6.78 27.33 -7.25
C ASN A 442 -7.36 28.14 -6.06
N LEU A 443 -6.55 29.00 -5.45
CA LEU A 443 -6.99 29.82 -4.32
C LEU A 443 -8.13 30.76 -4.69
N LEU A 444 -8.05 31.42 -5.85
CA LEU A 444 -9.09 32.31 -6.34
C LEU A 444 -10.40 31.56 -6.65
N ASN A 445 -10.31 30.32 -7.08
CA ASN A 445 -11.44 29.43 -7.28
C ASN A 445 -12.02 28.85 -5.96
N GLY A 446 -11.44 29.20 -4.80
CA GLY A 446 -11.92 28.78 -3.48
C GLY A 446 -11.32 27.45 -3.00
N PHE A 447 -10.31 26.92 -3.67
CA PHE A 447 -9.63 25.70 -3.30
C PHE A 447 -8.36 26.00 -2.49
N GLY A 448 -8.08 25.16 -1.48
CA GLY A 448 -6.77 25.17 -0.83
C GLY A 448 -5.74 24.41 -1.65
N VAL A 449 -4.47 24.69 -1.44
CA VAL A 449 -3.37 24.13 -2.23
C VAL A 449 -2.31 23.46 -1.37
N ILE A 450 -1.68 22.42 -1.94
CA ILE A 450 -0.57 21.69 -1.34
C ILE A 450 0.64 21.80 -2.26
N LEU A 451 1.67 22.53 -1.82
CA LEU A 451 2.97 22.58 -2.48
C LEU A 451 3.85 21.48 -1.92
N ALA A 452 3.93 20.35 -2.64
CA ALA A 452 4.61 19.13 -2.23
C ALA A 452 5.95 18.92 -2.97
N ASP A 453 6.53 19.99 -3.52
CA ASP A 453 7.82 19.96 -4.20
C ASP A 453 8.93 19.45 -3.28
N ASP A 454 9.94 18.81 -3.85
CA ASP A 454 11.14 18.41 -3.11
C ASP A 454 11.75 19.59 -2.35
N MET A 455 12.45 19.30 -1.25
CA MET A 455 13.12 20.32 -0.46
C MET A 455 14.15 21.10 -1.30
N GLY A 456 14.24 22.42 -1.13
CA GLY A 456 15.15 23.26 -1.89
C GLY A 456 14.67 23.68 -3.29
N LEU A 457 13.45 23.30 -3.71
CA LEU A 457 12.83 23.80 -4.96
C LEU A 457 12.14 25.15 -4.81
N GLY A 458 12.30 25.84 -3.69
CA GLY A 458 11.78 27.19 -3.47
C GLY A 458 10.27 27.23 -3.20
N LYS A 459 9.74 26.33 -2.38
CA LYS A 459 8.35 26.40 -1.89
C LYS A 459 8.07 27.72 -1.18
N THR A 460 9.02 28.21 -0.39
CA THR A 460 8.89 29.48 0.37
C THR A 460 8.73 30.67 -0.57
N ILE A 461 9.57 30.82 -1.60
CA ILE A 461 9.46 31.95 -2.54
C ILE A 461 8.16 31.88 -3.35
N GLN A 462 7.72 30.70 -3.77
CA GLN A 462 6.42 30.52 -4.44
C GLN A 462 5.28 30.97 -3.52
N THR A 463 5.32 30.59 -2.25
CA THR A 463 4.32 30.99 -1.24
C THR A 463 4.34 32.50 -0.97
N ILE A 464 5.52 33.10 -0.83
CA ILE A 464 5.67 34.55 -0.67
C ILE A 464 5.09 35.27 -1.90
N SER A 465 5.36 34.79 -3.10
CA SER A 465 4.80 35.35 -4.33
C SER A 465 3.27 35.29 -4.36
N ILE A 466 2.70 34.16 -3.91
CA ILE A 466 1.23 34.01 -3.79
C ILE A 466 0.66 35.03 -2.79
N ILE A 467 1.26 35.14 -1.61
CA ILE A 467 0.81 36.09 -0.57
C ILE A 467 0.88 37.53 -1.09
N LEU A 468 2.01 37.92 -1.70
CA LEU A 468 2.17 39.27 -2.29
C LEU A 468 1.10 39.54 -3.34
N TYR A 469 0.85 38.59 -4.25
CA TYR A 469 -0.18 38.73 -5.27
C TYR A 469 -1.58 38.97 -4.66
N LEU A 470 -1.92 38.19 -3.62
CA LEU A 470 -3.22 38.34 -2.95
C LEU A 470 -3.38 39.73 -2.30
N TYR A 471 -2.32 40.31 -1.74
CA TYR A 471 -2.35 41.67 -1.18
C TYR A 471 -2.36 42.74 -2.27
N GLU A 472 -1.49 42.67 -3.27
CA GLU A 472 -1.42 43.67 -4.37
C GLU A 472 -2.73 43.78 -5.14
N ASN A 473 -3.43 42.67 -5.34
CA ASN A 473 -4.71 42.65 -6.05
C ASN A 473 -5.93 42.75 -5.13
N LYS A 474 -5.73 43.10 -3.85
CA LYS A 474 -6.80 43.29 -2.84
C LYS A 474 -7.69 42.08 -2.59
N HIS A 475 -7.20 40.86 -2.90
CA HIS A 475 -7.87 39.59 -2.59
C HIS A 475 -7.74 39.24 -1.09
N ALA A 476 -6.62 39.61 -0.46
CA ALA A 476 -6.41 39.59 0.98
C ALA A 476 -6.43 41.03 1.55
N LYS A 477 -7.19 41.25 2.61
CA LYS A 477 -7.35 42.52 3.30
C LYS A 477 -7.00 42.39 4.79
N ASN A 478 -7.32 41.28 5.38
CA ASN A 478 -6.98 40.94 6.76
C ASN A 478 -5.61 40.29 6.85
N ARG A 479 -5.16 40.02 8.07
CA ARG A 479 -3.88 39.39 8.35
C ARG A 479 -3.74 38.00 7.68
N SER A 480 -2.52 37.65 7.38
CA SER A 480 -2.10 36.32 7.00
C SER A 480 -1.32 35.66 8.13
N LEU A 481 -1.49 34.35 8.31
CA LEU A 481 -0.81 33.55 9.33
C LEU A 481 0.10 32.52 8.68
N ILE A 482 1.37 32.49 9.08
CA ILE A 482 2.30 31.42 8.71
C ILE A 482 2.65 30.62 9.96
N VAL A 483 2.38 29.32 9.94
CA VAL A 483 2.69 28.40 11.04
C VAL A 483 3.84 27.50 10.64
N VAL A 484 4.93 27.57 11.39
CA VAL A 484 6.17 26.87 11.05
C VAL A 484 6.74 26.10 12.26
N PRO A 485 7.61 25.12 12.08
CA PRO A 485 8.47 24.62 13.13
C PRO A 485 9.39 25.73 13.68
N THR A 486 9.74 25.65 14.95
CA THR A 486 10.58 26.70 15.62
C THR A 486 11.90 26.95 14.88
N SER A 487 12.50 25.91 14.31
CA SER A 487 13.74 25.99 13.55
C SER A 487 13.62 26.74 12.20
N LEU A 488 12.42 26.93 11.67
CA LEU A 488 12.18 27.64 10.42
C LEU A 488 11.83 29.11 10.59
N LEU A 489 11.59 29.59 11.82
CA LEU A 489 11.21 30.99 12.05
C LEU A 489 12.19 31.98 11.43
N ASN A 490 13.49 31.77 11.65
CA ASN A 490 14.52 32.67 11.13
C ASN A 490 14.64 32.56 9.59
N ASN A 491 14.54 31.37 9.06
CA ASN A 491 14.59 31.17 7.60
C ASN A 491 13.46 31.96 6.90
N TRP A 492 12.23 31.89 7.41
CA TRP A 492 11.12 32.65 6.87
C TRP A 492 11.34 34.16 6.99
N GLN A 493 11.91 34.63 8.10
CA GLN A 493 12.25 36.02 8.29
C GLN A 493 13.26 36.52 7.26
N VAL A 494 14.35 35.77 7.08
CA VAL A 494 15.39 36.10 6.10
C VAL A 494 14.83 36.09 4.66
N GLU A 495 14.04 35.09 4.31
CA GLU A 495 13.44 34.98 2.96
C GLU A 495 12.42 36.09 2.70
N LEU A 496 11.58 36.47 3.68
CA LEU A 496 10.67 37.60 3.56
C LEU A 496 11.41 38.91 3.39
N SER A 497 12.42 39.18 4.21
CA SER A 497 13.23 40.39 4.09
C SER A 497 13.95 40.48 2.75
N LYS A 498 14.33 39.36 2.17
CA LYS A 498 15.03 39.29 0.88
C LYS A 498 14.05 39.42 -0.31
N PHE A 499 12.94 38.69 -0.30
CA PHE A 499 12.08 38.55 -1.47
C PHE A 499 10.85 39.48 -1.44
N ALA A 500 10.41 39.89 -0.25
CA ALA A 500 9.22 40.72 -0.06
C ALA A 500 9.44 41.80 0.98
N PRO A 501 10.43 42.71 0.82
CA PRO A 501 10.79 43.73 1.81
C PRO A 501 9.67 44.71 2.10
N THR A 502 8.69 44.87 1.22
CA THR A 502 7.52 45.74 1.38
C THR A 502 6.42 45.13 2.25
N LEU A 503 6.48 43.84 2.52
CA LEU A 503 5.46 43.14 3.30
C LEU A 503 5.72 43.35 4.80
N ASN A 504 4.80 44.01 5.50
CA ASN A 504 4.94 44.21 6.92
C ASN A 504 4.59 42.94 7.69
N TYR A 505 5.58 42.37 8.41
CA TYR A 505 5.41 41.14 9.16
C TYR A 505 5.90 41.22 10.60
N MET A 506 5.41 40.33 11.44
CA MET A 506 5.89 40.17 12.81
C MET A 506 6.17 38.69 13.14
N LEU A 507 7.15 38.47 14.03
CA LEU A 507 7.34 37.20 14.68
C LEU A 507 6.52 37.17 15.98
N TYR A 508 5.54 36.25 16.03
CA TYR A 508 4.72 36.02 17.22
C TYR A 508 5.21 34.77 17.94
N TYR A 509 6.27 34.95 18.73
CA TYR A 509 6.98 33.86 19.41
C TYR A 509 7.66 34.36 20.70
N GLY A 510 7.90 33.47 21.68
CA GLY A 510 8.54 33.80 22.95
C GLY A 510 7.57 34.20 24.07
N GLN A 511 8.06 34.89 25.08
CA GLN A 511 7.26 35.45 26.18
C GLN A 511 6.81 36.89 25.84
N ASN A 512 5.74 37.39 26.48
CA ASN A 512 5.19 38.77 26.28
C ASN A 512 4.80 39.08 24.82
N ARG A 513 4.08 38.17 24.19
CA ARG A 513 3.57 38.37 22.83
C ARG A 513 2.41 39.36 22.77
N VAL A 514 2.55 40.36 21.94
CA VAL A 514 1.49 41.31 21.62
C VAL A 514 1.27 41.31 20.11
N LEU A 515 0.04 41.16 19.70
CA LEU A 515 -0.33 41.19 18.28
C LEU A 515 -0.32 42.64 17.80
N LYS A 516 0.71 42.99 17.01
CA LYS A 516 0.85 44.31 16.39
C LYS A 516 0.01 44.40 15.11
N ASP A 517 -0.28 45.60 14.67
CA ASP A 517 -0.94 45.81 13.38
C ASP A 517 0.07 45.55 12.23
N THR A 518 0.00 44.34 11.69
CA THR A 518 0.89 43.83 10.61
C THR A 518 0.08 43.00 9.63
N GLN A 519 0.55 42.96 8.38
CA GLN A 519 -0.09 42.17 7.33
C GLN A 519 0.14 40.66 7.55
N LEU A 520 1.31 40.28 8.07
CA LEU A 520 1.71 38.91 8.19
C LEU A 520 2.18 38.57 9.61
N VAL A 521 1.69 37.49 10.16
CA VAL A 521 2.10 36.92 11.46
C VAL A 521 2.76 35.59 11.24
N ILE A 522 3.98 35.41 11.74
CA ILE A 522 4.71 34.17 11.71
C ILE A 522 4.76 33.60 13.12
N THR A 523 4.34 32.36 13.29
CA THR A 523 4.29 31.69 14.59
C THR A 523 4.69 30.23 14.48
N THR A 524 4.78 29.53 15.61
CA THR A 524 5.07 28.09 15.65
C THR A 524 3.83 27.29 15.99
N TYR A 525 3.85 25.99 15.64
CA TYR A 525 2.81 25.04 16.02
C TYR A 525 2.58 25.01 17.53
N ASP A 526 3.67 25.06 18.34
CA ASP A 526 3.58 25.03 19.79
C ASP A 526 3.05 26.35 20.39
N THR A 527 3.39 27.49 19.80
CA THR A 527 2.84 28.80 20.20
C THR A 527 1.36 28.85 19.88
N LEU A 528 0.97 28.48 18.67
CA LEU A 528 -0.44 28.45 18.25
C LEU A 528 -1.28 27.53 19.13
N LYS A 529 -0.73 26.41 19.59
CA LYS A 529 -1.41 25.49 20.49
C LYS A 529 -1.79 26.11 21.83
N ARG A 530 -0.96 27.02 22.37
CA ARG A 530 -1.10 27.59 23.71
C ARG A 530 -1.80 28.94 23.73
N ASP A 531 -1.95 29.59 22.60
CA ASP A 531 -2.38 31.00 22.50
C ASP A 531 -3.80 31.13 21.95
N GLU A 532 -4.72 31.55 22.81
CA GLU A 532 -6.13 31.74 22.44
C GLU A 532 -6.36 33.00 21.56
N ASN A 533 -5.50 34.03 21.68
CA ASN A 533 -5.65 35.25 20.89
C ASN A 533 -5.49 34.95 19.39
N LEU A 534 -4.49 34.12 19.03
CA LEU A 534 -4.30 33.72 17.64
C LEU A 534 -5.42 32.83 17.11
N LYS A 535 -6.04 32.01 17.96
CA LYS A 535 -7.14 31.15 17.55
C LYS A 535 -8.40 31.89 17.20
N ASN A 536 -8.64 33.00 17.86
CA ASN A 536 -9.84 33.85 17.70
C ASN A 536 -9.68 34.91 16.62
N GLU A 537 -8.46 35.13 16.13
CA GLU A 537 -8.17 36.12 15.09
C GLU A 537 -8.71 35.65 13.72
N LYS A 538 -9.11 36.63 12.89
CA LYS A 538 -9.54 36.38 11.51
C LYS A 538 -8.37 36.53 10.56
N PHE A 539 -8.08 35.47 9.82
CA PHE A 539 -7.04 35.48 8.80
C PHE A 539 -7.63 35.32 7.40
N ASP A 540 -7.07 36.04 6.42
CA ASP A 540 -7.43 35.81 5.03
C ASP A 540 -6.61 34.63 4.45
N VAL A 541 -5.34 34.52 4.81
CA VAL A 541 -4.45 33.44 4.36
C VAL A 541 -3.89 32.68 5.56
N ILE A 542 -3.91 31.40 5.52
CA ILE A 542 -3.15 30.55 6.44
C ILE A 542 -2.19 29.64 5.65
N VAL A 543 -0.92 29.68 6.03
CA VAL A 543 0.14 28.83 5.50
C VAL A 543 0.63 27.93 6.61
N ILE A 544 0.75 26.64 6.35
CA ILE A 544 1.47 25.73 7.25
C ILE A 544 2.70 25.19 6.51
N ASP A 545 3.85 25.31 7.15
CA ASP A 545 5.10 24.75 6.63
C ASP A 545 5.46 23.47 7.39
N GLU A 546 6.14 22.53 6.70
CA GLU A 546 6.37 21.18 7.17
C GLU A 546 5.04 20.52 7.62
N ALA A 547 4.09 20.44 6.69
CA ALA A 547 2.72 19.96 6.94
C ALA A 547 2.65 18.54 7.53
N GLN A 548 3.74 17.76 7.47
CA GLN A 548 3.85 16.49 8.20
C GLN A 548 3.71 16.65 9.73
N LYS A 549 3.82 17.86 10.28
CA LYS A 549 3.52 18.13 11.70
C LYS A 549 2.04 17.89 12.07
N ILE A 550 1.14 17.95 11.10
CA ILE A 550 -0.30 17.67 11.28
C ILE A 550 -0.70 16.28 10.71
N LYS A 551 0.25 15.42 10.36
CA LYS A 551 -0.01 14.11 9.76
C LYS A 551 -0.92 13.21 10.60
N ASN A 552 -0.83 13.29 11.91
CA ASN A 552 -1.77 12.63 12.80
C ASN A 552 -2.93 13.57 13.13
N SER A 553 -4.08 13.33 12.52
CA SER A 553 -5.29 14.16 12.63
C SER A 553 -5.83 14.31 14.06
N LYS A 554 -5.45 13.39 14.97
CA LYS A 554 -5.90 13.39 16.38
C LYS A 554 -5.02 14.23 17.31
N THR A 555 -3.88 14.73 16.84
CA THR A 555 -3.02 15.59 17.66
C THR A 555 -3.64 16.95 17.90
N GLN A 556 -3.36 17.55 19.08
CA GLN A 556 -3.83 18.90 19.37
C GLN A 556 -3.37 19.94 18.34
N ALA A 557 -2.13 19.81 17.84
CA ALA A 557 -1.62 20.69 16.79
C ALA A 557 -2.47 20.61 15.51
N ALA A 558 -2.81 19.40 15.06
CA ALA A 558 -3.65 19.20 13.89
C ALA A 558 -5.06 19.78 14.11
N LEU A 559 -5.68 19.50 15.24
CA LEU A 559 -7.02 19.98 15.56
C LEU A 559 -7.09 21.52 15.58
N ILE A 560 -6.12 22.17 16.21
CA ILE A 560 -6.08 23.62 16.33
C ILE A 560 -5.83 24.27 14.97
N VAL A 561 -4.83 23.81 14.22
CA VAL A 561 -4.55 24.34 12.88
C VAL A 561 -5.76 24.23 11.95
N LYS A 562 -6.47 23.10 12.00
CA LYS A 562 -7.68 22.86 11.21
C LYS A 562 -8.87 23.71 11.65
N SER A 563 -8.92 24.14 12.92
CA SER A 563 -10.00 24.97 13.44
C SER A 563 -9.90 26.44 13.02
N ILE A 564 -8.72 26.92 12.63
CA ILE A 564 -8.53 28.29 12.22
C ILE A 564 -9.29 28.58 10.92
N LYS A 565 -10.12 29.59 10.97
CA LYS A 565 -10.88 30.04 9.80
C LYS A 565 -10.00 30.95 8.95
N ALA A 566 -9.77 30.57 7.70
CA ALA A 566 -9.10 31.40 6.72
C ALA A 566 -9.76 31.20 5.35
N LYS A 567 -9.74 32.24 4.52
CA LYS A 567 -10.27 32.20 3.16
C LYS A 567 -9.39 31.35 2.25
N TYR A 568 -8.08 31.49 2.39
CA TYR A 568 -7.07 30.80 1.58
C TYR A 568 -6.18 29.93 2.45
N LYS A 569 -6.03 28.69 2.08
CA LYS A 569 -5.24 27.69 2.84
C LYS A 569 -4.14 27.11 1.98
N ILE A 570 -2.91 27.16 2.46
CA ILE A 570 -1.72 26.66 1.77
C ILE A 570 -0.97 25.72 2.69
N ALA A 571 -0.66 24.53 2.22
CA ALA A 571 0.19 23.57 2.94
C ALA A 571 1.51 23.33 2.16
N LEU A 572 2.64 23.39 2.88
CA LEU A 572 3.96 23.11 2.33
C LEU A 572 4.49 21.81 2.94
N SER A 573 4.95 20.91 2.12
CA SER A 573 5.59 19.66 2.56
C SER A 573 6.63 19.21 1.54
N GLY A 574 7.74 18.65 1.98
CA GLY A 574 8.66 17.93 1.10
C GLY A 574 8.27 16.46 0.93
N THR A 575 7.49 15.94 1.88
CA THR A 575 7.06 14.54 1.96
C THR A 575 5.61 14.48 2.40
N PRO A 576 4.64 14.57 1.47
CA PRO A 576 3.22 14.57 1.81
C PRO A 576 2.72 13.23 2.36
N VAL A 577 3.44 12.15 2.07
CA VAL A 577 3.22 10.80 2.61
C VAL A 577 4.57 10.23 3.05
N GLU A 578 4.69 9.93 4.34
CA GLU A 578 5.89 9.29 4.90
C GLU A 578 5.64 7.82 5.25
N ASN A 579 4.57 7.54 6.01
CA ASN A 579 4.32 6.21 6.55
C ASN A 579 2.95 5.63 6.16
N SER A 580 1.96 6.47 5.88
CA SER A 580 0.58 6.06 5.61
C SER A 580 -0.17 7.11 4.80
N LEU A 581 -1.09 6.66 3.95
CA LEU A 581 -1.98 7.53 3.18
C LEU A 581 -2.91 8.39 4.07
N THR A 582 -3.13 7.99 5.32
CA THR A 582 -3.88 8.81 6.28
C THR A 582 -3.19 10.14 6.60
N GLU A 583 -1.86 10.23 6.39
CA GLU A 583 -1.12 11.48 6.50
C GLU A 583 -1.54 12.46 5.40
N LEU A 584 -1.68 11.98 4.16
CA LEU A 584 -2.18 12.75 3.03
C LEU A 584 -3.60 13.25 3.29
N TRP A 585 -4.48 12.35 3.79
CA TRP A 585 -5.85 12.73 4.18
C TRP A 585 -5.84 13.89 5.17
N SER A 586 -4.96 13.87 6.17
CA SER A 586 -4.91 14.92 7.18
C SER A 586 -4.51 16.28 6.63
N ILE A 587 -3.60 16.32 5.63
CA ILE A 587 -3.19 17.55 4.95
C ILE A 587 -4.33 18.07 4.06
N PHE A 588 -5.01 17.18 3.33
CA PHE A 588 -6.18 17.54 2.52
C PHE A 588 -7.34 18.05 3.38
N ASP A 589 -7.58 17.45 4.55
CA ASP A 589 -8.62 17.91 5.47
C ASP A 589 -8.34 19.30 6.05
N PHE A 590 -7.06 19.72 6.10
CA PHE A 590 -6.71 21.11 6.38
C PHE A 590 -6.98 22.03 5.19
N THR A 591 -6.51 21.69 3.97
CA THR A 591 -6.61 22.55 2.79
C THR A 591 -8.02 22.54 2.18
N LEU A 592 -8.65 21.39 2.08
CA LEU A 592 -9.96 21.14 1.45
C LEU A 592 -10.80 20.22 2.34
N LYS A 593 -11.30 20.76 3.44
CA LYS A 593 -12.07 20.01 4.44
C LYS A 593 -13.25 19.25 3.82
N GLY A 594 -13.28 17.93 4.06
CA GLY A 594 -14.34 17.03 3.58
C GLY A 594 -14.18 16.53 2.14
N TYR A 595 -13.21 17.04 1.36
CA TYR A 595 -13.01 16.62 -0.04
C TYR A 595 -12.71 15.11 -0.18
N LEU A 596 -11.86 14.56 0.67
CA LEU A 596 -11.57 13.12 0.69
C LEU A 596 -12.54 12.31 1.57
N GLY A 597 -13.64 12.91 2.03
CA GLY A 597 -14.61 12.28 2.92
C GLY A 597 -14.10 12.16 4.36
N GLU A 598 -14.86 11.44 5.19
CA GLU A 598 -14.46 11.13 6.56
C GLU A 598 -13.27 10.16 6.59
N ILE A 599 -12.42 10.25 7.63
CA ILE A 599 -11.22 9.41 7.75
C ILE A 599 -11.52 7.91 7.67
N SER A 600 -12.63 7.46 8.26
CA SER A 600 -13.05 6.05 8.21
C SER A 600 -13.38 5.60 6.79
N GLN A 601 -14.04 6.46 6.02
CA GLN A 601 -14.34 6.22 4.60
C GLN A 601 -13.06 6.20 3.78
N PHE A 602 -12.17 7.16 3.97
CA PHE A 602 -10.89 7.23 3.26
C PHE A 602 -10.03 5.99 3.51
N VAL A 603 -9.96 5.53 4.76
CA VAL A 603 -9.22 4.30 5.11
C VAL A 603 -9.79 3.09 4.39
N ASN A 604 -11.11 2.94 4.35
CA ASN A 604 -11.74 1.77 3.74
C ASN A 604 -11.73 1.81 2.20
N TYR A 605 -11.89 2.99 1.57
CA TYR A 605 -11.98 3.11 0.12
C TYR A 605 -10.62 3.31 -0.57
N TYR A 606 -9.63 3.92 0.11
CA TYR A 606 -8.34 4.24 -0.49
C TYR A 606 -7.16 3.60 0.25
N ALA A 607 -7.00 3.88 1.57
CA ALA A 607 -5.77 3.48 2.25
C ALA A 607 -5.60 1.96 2.32
N LYS A 608 -6.59 1.21 2.78
CA LYS A 608 -6.51 -0.26 2.84
C LYS A 608 -6.35 -0.92 1.46
N PRO A 609 -7.16 -0.60 0.44
CA PRO A 609 -6.98 -1.17 -0.89
C PRO A 609 -5.60 -0.90 -1.48
N ILE A 610 -5.04 0.31 -1.26
CA ILE A 610 -3.73 0.67 -1.82
C ILE A 610 -2.58 0.06 -0.99
N GLU A 611 -2.60 0.25 0.34
CA GLU A 611 -1.48 -0.13 1.20
C GLU A 611 -1.40 -1.63 1.44
N ILE A 612 -2.55 -2.30 1.60
CA ILE A 612 -2.66 -3.72 1.95
C ILE A 612 -2.91 -4.58 0.71
N GLU A 613 -3.90 -4.22 -0.10
CA GLU A 613 -4.35 -5.04 -1.24
C GLU A 613 -3.57 -4.71 -2.53
N LYS A 614 -2.69 -3.69 -2.52
CA LYS A 614 -1.88 -3.23 -3.66
C LYS A 614 -2.71 -2.95 -4.92
N ASN A 615 -3.90 -2.40 -4.76
CA ASN A 615 -4.84 -2.14 -5.84
C ASN A 615 -4.42 -0.89 -6.64
N VAL A 616 -3.85 -1.12 -7.82
CA VAL A 616 -3.32 -0.06 -8.70
C VAL A 616 -4.43 0.87 -9.20
N ALA A 617 -5.60 0.34 -9.54
CA ALA A 617 -6.71 1.17 -10.05
C ALA A 617 -7.21 2.16 -8.99
N VAL A 618 -7.25 1.75 -7.72
CA VAL A 618 -7.62 2.64 -6.61
C VAL A 618 -6.54 3.69 -6.38
N ALA A 619 -5.25 3.33 -6.54
CA ALA A 619 -4.14 4.28 -6.42
C ALA A 619 -4.20 5.34 -7.54
N GLU A 620 -4.45 4.94 -8.78
CA GLU A 620 -4.64 5.87 -9.90
C GLU A 620 -5.84 6.80 -9.68
N ASN A 621 -6.93 6.28 -9.14
CA ASN A 621 -8.09 7.11 -8.80
C ASN A 621 -7.77 8.12 -7.71
N LEU A 622 -7.04 7.73 -6.67
CA LEU A 622 -6.58 8.65 -5.63
C LEU A 622 -5.67 9.74 -6.22
N GLN A 623 -4.77 9.37 -7.11
CA GLN A 623 -3.90 10.31 -7.81
C GLN A 623 -4.70 11.31 -8.65
N LYS A 624 -5.70 10.86 -9.41
CA LYS A 624 -6.57 11.72 -10.22
C LYS A 624 -7.32 12.75 -9.38
N ILE A 625 -7.84 12.37 -8.21
CA ILE A 625 -8.58 13.30 -7.34
C ILE A 625 -7.67 14.24 -6.56
N THR A 626 -6.41 13.88 -6.31
CA THR A 626 -5.49 14.71 -5.49
C THR A 626 -4.62 15.64 -6.34
N SER A 627 -4.25 15.25 -7.56
CA SER A 627 -3.35 16.01 -8.44
C SER A 627 -3.82 17.43 -8.81
N PRO A 628 -5.12 17.75 -8.90
CA PRO A 628 -5.53 19.13 -9.17
C PRO A 628 -5.17 20.12 -8.06
N PHE A 629 -5.06 19.66 -6.82
CA PHE A 629 -4.84 20.48 -5.61
C PHE A 629 -3.47 20.27 -4.95
N MET A 630 -2.66 19.39 -5.50
CA MET A 630 -1.32 19.09 -5.00
C MET A 630 -0.32 19.06 -6.15
N ILE A 631 0.67 19.95 -6.09
CA ILE A 631 1.79 19.94 -7.03
C ILE A 631 3.00 19.31 -6.36
N ARG A 632 3.62 18.33 -7.03
CA ARG A 632 4.83 17.65 -6.57
C ARG A 632 5.83 17.53 -7.71
N ARG A 633 6.97 18.17 -7.57
CA ARG A 633 8.09 18.11 -8.52
C ARG A 633 9.31 17.54 -7.83
N LEU A 634 10.03 16.71 -8.54
CA LEU A 634 11.23 16.05 -8.05
C LEU A 634 12.47 16.76 -8.61
N LYS A 635 13.53 16.87 -7.80
CA LYS A 635 14.82 17.39 -8.24
C LYS A 635 15.50 16.51 -9.30
N SER A 636 15.15 15.21 -9.33
CA SER A 636 15.66 14.27 -10.32
C SER A 636 15.09 14.49 -11.74
N ASP A 637 14.03 15.26 -11.87
CA ASP A 637 13.44 15.57 -13.18
C ASP A 637 14.21 16.71 -13.85
N LYS A 638 15.10 16.36 -14.80
CA LYS A 638 15.92 17.32 -15.56
C LYS A 638 15.10 18.28 -16.44
N ASN A 639 13.82 17.96 -16.74
CA ASN A 639 12.92 18.89 -17.42
C ASN A 639 12.46 20.05 -16.51
N ILE A 640 12.60 19.89 -15.21
CA ILE A 640 12.21 20.88 -14.21
C ILE A 640 13.41 21.74 -13.82
N ILE A 641 14.58 21.11 -13.58
CA ILE A 641 15.81 21.80 -13.16
C ILE A 641 17.01 21.25 -13.94
N ASN A 642 17.60 22.11 -14.77
CA ASN A 642 18.76 21.75 -15.56
C ASN A 642 20.10 22.21 -14.95
N ASP A 643 20.07 23.08 -13.94
CA ASP A 643 21.24 23.74 -13.35
C ASP A 643 21.63 23.23 -11.95
N LEU A 644 21.00 22.17 -11.45
CA LEU A 644 21.52 21.47 -10.31
C LEU A 644 22.57 20.44 -10.75
N PRO A 645 23.72 20.40 -10.08
CA PRO A 645 24.70 19.35 -10.30
C PRO A 645 24.15 17.97 -9.94
N ASP A 646 24.89 16.92 -10.23
CA ASP A 646 24.43 15.56 -9.92
C ASP A 646 24.58 15.24 -8.42
N LYS A 647 23.65 14.40 -7.92
CA LYS A 647 23.73 13.77 -6.59
C LYS A 647 24.16 12.32 -6.79
N ILE A 648 25.29 11.95 -6.24
CA ILE A 648 25.90 10.62 -6.35
C ILE A 648 25.81 9.95 -4.97
N ILE A 649 25.08 8.85 -4.87
CA ILE A 649 24.91 8.09 -3.61
C ILE A 649 25.84 6.90 -3.65
N ILE A 650 26.64 6.72 -2.60
CA ILE A 650 27.62 5.66 -2.45
C ILE A 650 27.33 4.95 -1.12
N ASP A 651 27.09 3.66 -1.20
CA ASP A 651 26.94 2.81 0.00
C ASP A 651 28.32 2.27 0.40
N GLU A 652 28.77 2.63 1.59
CA GLU A 652 30.05 2.21 2.16
C GLU A 652 29.83 1.18 3.28
N TYR A 653 30.49 0.03 3.13
CA TYR A 653 30.28 -1.12 4.01
C TYR A 653 31.45 -1.29 4.98
N ALA A 654 31.25 -0.95 6.26
CA ALA A 654 32.22 -1.10 7.32
C ALA A 654 32.14 -2.47 8.01
N SER A 655 33.26 -3.13 8.19
CA SER A 655 33.34 -4.37 8.99
C SER A 655 33.33 -4.06 10.48
N MET A 656 32.67 -4.90 11.30
CA MET A 656 32.76 -4.75 12.76
C MET A 656 34.14 -5.12 13.25
N MET A 657 34.64 -4.33 14.19
CA MET A 657 35.84 -4.69 14.96
C MET A 657 35.54 -5.78 16.00
N PRO A 658 36.53 -6.56 16.45
CA PRO A 658 36.28 -7.72 17.33
C PRO A 658 35.49 -7.36 18.61
N LYS A 659 35.78 -6.22 19.22
CA LYS A 659 35.05 -5.73 20.40
C LYS A 659 33.60 -5.38 20.09
N GLN A 660 33.33 -4.76 18.92
CA GLN A 660 32.00 -4.47 18.47
C GLN A 660 31.20 -5.76 18.25
N ALA A 661 31.80 -6.76 17.56
CA ALA A 661 31.15 -8.02 17.26
C ALA A 661 30.79 -8.79 18.55
N ALA A 662 31.68 -8.82 19.55
CA ALA A 662 31.44 -9.46 20.84
C ALA A 662 30.29 -8.77 21.60
N LEU A 663 30.26 -7.43 21.65
CA LEU A 663 29.18 -6.66 22.29
C LEU A 663 27.85 -6.88 21.56
N TYR A 664 27.88 -6.84 20.25
CA TYR A 664 26.70 -7.05 19.41
C TYR A 664 26.07 -8.41 19.69
N GLN A 665 26.85 -9.49 19.62
CA GLN A 665 26.35 -10.84 19.84
C GLN A 665 25.79 -11.02 21.26
N ASN A 666 26.50 -10.52 22.28
CA ASN A 666 26.06 -10.59 23.70
C ASN A 666 24.67 -9.92 23.88
N ILE A 667 24.46 -8.73 23.31
CA ILE A 667 23.18 -8.02 23.41
C ILE A 667 22.05 -8.75 22.66
N VAL A 668 22.34 -9.30 21.49
CA VAL A 668 21.37 -10.10 20.73
C VAL A 668 20.94 -11.32 21.55
N ASP A 669 21.90 -12.10 22.07
CA ASP A 669 21.60 -13.34 22.81
C ASP A 669 20.83 -13.04 24.10
N THR A 670 21.30 -12.06 24.89
CA THR A 670 20.65 -11.66 26.15
C THR A 670 19.21 -11.16 25.91
N THR A 671 18.99 -10.41 24.84
CA THR A 671 17.66 -9.86 24.56
C THR A 671 16.72 -10.92 23.98
N LEU A 672 17.22 -11.83 23.14
CA LEU A 672 16.42 -12.95 22.63
C LEU A 672 15.96 -13.90 23.75
N GLU A 673 16.79 -14.11 24.79
CA GLU A 673 16.37 -14.86 25.98
C GLU A 673 15.25 -14.15 26.75
N LYS A 674 15.35 -12.82 26.91
CA LYS A 674 14.30 -12.01 27.55
C LYS A 674 13.00 -12.01 26.75
N LEU A 675 13.08 -11.95 25.42
CA LEU A 675 11.90 -11.97 24.53
C LEU A 675 11.11 -13.28 24.65
N LYS A 676 11.77 -14.43 24.85
CA LYS A 676 11.09 -15.72 25.05
C LYS A 676 10.18 -15.75 26.27
N ASN A 677 10.51 -14.96 27.30
CA ASN A 677 9.81 -14.96 28.59
C ASN A 677 8.93 -13.71 28.82
N SER A 678 8.81 -12.81 27.81
CA SER A 678 8.11 -11.53 27.95
C SER A 678 6.66 -11.57 27.45
N GLU A 679 5.77 -10.81 28.11
CA GLU A 679 4.39 -10.58 27.66
C GLU A 679 4.35 -9.65 26.42
N LEU A 680 3.28 -9.74 25.61
CA LEU A 680 3.13 -9.00 24.35
C LEU A 680 3.31 -7.47 24.47
N LYS A 681 2.98 -6.88 25.63
CA LYS A 681 3.17 -5.42 25.85
C LYS A 681 4.62 -5.03 26.10
N GLU A 682 5.38 -5.87 26.79
CA GLU A 682 6.79 -5.63 27.11
C GLU A 682 7.70 -5.90 25.90
N ARG A 683 7.29 -6.83 25.06
CA ARG A 683 8.01 -7.25 23.86
C ARG A 683 8.39 -6.10 22.94
N SER A 684 7.43 -5.22 22.59
CA SER A 684 7.72 -4.07 21.72
C SER A 684 8.78 -3.16 22.31
N GLY A 685 8.76 -2.94 23.64
CA GLY A 685 9.76 -2.15 24.34
C GLY A 685 11.16 -2.79 24.27
N LEU A 686 11.26 -4.11 24.44
CA LEU A 686 12.52 -4.85 24.34
C LEU A 686 13.10 -4.81 22.92
N VAL A 687 12.27 -4.95 21.90
CA VAL A 687 12.72 -4.86 20.49
C VAL A 687 13.22 -3.45 20.15
N PHE A 688 12.53 -2.39 20.59
CA PHE A 688 12.99 -1.03 20.39
C PHE A 688 14.31 -0.74 21.09
N LYS A 689 14.45 -1.25 22.32
CA LYS A 689 15.71 -1.16 23.07
C LYS A 689 16.84 -1.88 22.33
N LEU A 690 16.60 -3.11 21.88
CA LEU A 690 17.56 -3.90 21.12
C LEU A 690 18.05 -3.15 19.87
N ILE A 691 17.12 -2.64 19.03
CA ILE A 691 17.48 -1.87 17.82
C ILE A 691 18.37 -0.67 18.18
N THR A 692 18.02 0.05 19.26
CA THR A 692 18.77 1.23 19.68
C THR A 692 20.18 0.85 20.14
N GLU A 693 20.31 -0.18 20.96
CA GLU A 693 21.60 -0.68 21.47
C GLU A 693 22.49 -1.20 20.33
N LEU A 694 21.92 -1.96 19.39
CA LEU A 694 22.67 -2.46 18.24
C LEU A 694 23.15 -1.33 17.31
N LYS A 695 22.31 -0.30 17.07
CA LYS A 695 22.75 0.90 16.34
C LYS A 695 23.92 1.60 17.02
N GLN A 696 23.85 1.75 18.33
CA GLN A 696 24.94 2.37 19.10
C GLN A 696 26.24 1.57 19.02
N ILE A 697 26.17 0.24 19.12
CA ILE A 697 27.32 -0.65 18.98
C ILE A 697 27.89 -0.59 17.56
N CYS A 698 27.05 -0.64 16.52
CA CYS A 698 27.50 -0.51 15.14
C CYS A 698 28.22 0.83 14.88
N ASN A 699 27.82 1.89 15.57
CA ASN A 699 28.49 3.18 15.47
C ASN A 699 29.87 3.16 16.16
N HIS A 700 29.90 2.88 17.46
CA HIS A 700 31.15 2.82 18.26
C HIS A 700 30.84 2.20 19.63
N PRO A 701 31.73 1.34 20.20
CA PRO A 701 31.54 0.77 21.53
C PRO A 701 31.26 1.82 22.61
N LYS A 702 32.02 2.94 22.64
CA LYS A 702 31.82 4.05 23.57
C LYS A 702 30.43 4.66 23.52
N ASN A 703 29.79 4.63 22.38
CA ASN A 703 28.42 5.15 22.21
C ASN A 703 27.39 4.30 22.99
N PHE A 704 27.70 3.02 23.21
CA PHE A 704 26.84 2.08 23.93
C PHE A 704 27.24 1.98 25.41
N ASP A 705 28.51 1.58 25.70
CA ASP A 705 28.98 1.25 27.05
C ASP A 705 29.41 2.47 27.87
N LYS A 706 29.69 3.60 27.24
CA LYS A 706 30.15 4.88 27.82
C LYS A 706 31.51 4.78 28.57
N ILE A 707 32.14 3.62 28.60
CA ILE A 707 33.36 3.32 29.34
C ILE A 707 34.54 3.19 28.40
N SER A 708 34.31 2.68 27.18
CA SER A 708 35.36 2.52 26.17
C SER A 708 35.97 3.86 25.78
N ASP A 709 37.25 3.86 25.41
CA ASP A 709 37.93 5.05 24.89
C ASP A 709 37.43 5.46 23.52
N ALA A 710 37.52 6.74 23.17
CA ALA A 710 37.26 7.25 21.85
C ALA A 710 38.47 7.00 20.93
N GLN A 711 38.59 5.78 20.43
CA GLN A 711 39.68 5.36 19.52
C GLN A 711 39.06 4.90 18.18
N SER A 712 39.63 5.37 17.08
CA SER A 712 39.15 5.04 15.72
C SER A 712 39.20 3.55 15.46
N GLU A 713 40.19 2.84 15.98
CA GLU A 713 40.40 1.40 15.81
C GLU A 713 39.32 0.52 16.46
N LEU A 714 38.49 1.06 17.35
CA LEU A 714 37.43 0.33 18.01
C LEU A 714 36.15 0.23 17.17
N SER A 715 36.06 0.96 16.06
CA SER A 715 34.89 0.95 15.18
C SER A 715 35.29 0.98 13.72
N GLY A 716 34.77 0.01 12.96
CA GLY A 716 34.99 -0.05 11.51
C GLY A 716 34.44 1.18 10.76
N LYS A 717 33.31 1.74 11.22
CA LYS A 717 32.78 2.98 10.63
C LYS A 717 33.68 4.18 10.89
N THR A 718 34.28 4.26 12.08
CA THR A 718 35.13 5.39 12.42
C THR A 718 36.45 5.33 11.67
N ALA A 719 37.07 4.15 11.55
CA ALA A 719 38.26 3.96 10.75
C ALA A 719 38.01 4.37 9.28
N MET A 720 36.93 3.88 8.69
CA MET A 720 36.50 4.23 7.33
C MET A 720 36.22 5.72 7.17
N LEU A 721 35.64 6.36 8.20
CA LEU A 721 35.41 7.80 8.19
C LEU A 721 36.70 8.59 8.01
N LEU A 722 37.72 8.28 8.80
CA LEU A 722 39.03 8.97 8.72
C LEU A 722 39.69 8.78 7.35
N GLU A 723 39.68 7.57 6.80
CA GLU A 723 40.16 7.27 5.45
C GLU A 723 39.46 8.09 4.36
N LEU A 724 38.17 8.34 4.54
CA LEU A 724 37.35 9.12 3.60
C LEU A 724 37.56 10.63 3.77
N LEU A 725 37.79 11.13 5.00
CA LEU A 725 37.94 12.55 5.30
C LEU A 725 39.24 13.11 4.74
N GLU A 726 40.36 12.39 4.84
CA GLU A 726 41.69 12.86 4.39
C GLU A 726 41.68 13.35 2.92
N PRO A 727 41.23 12.56 1.92
CA PRO A 727 41.18 13.01 0.54
C PRO A 727 40.16 14.14 0.29
N ILE A 728 39.07 14.21 1.04
CA ILE A 728 38.08 15.29 0.92
C ILE A 728 38.71 16.62 1.34
N ILE A 729 39.35 16.60 2.49
CA ILE A 729 40.00 17.80 3.08
C ILE A 729 41.18 18.26 2.23
N SER A 730 42.00 17.32 1.74
CA SER A 730 43.15 17.64 0.90
C SER A 730 42.73 18.31 -0.44
N ARG A 731 41.52 18.04 -0.93
CA ARG A 731 40.95 18.74 -2.08
C ARG A 731 40.34 20.11 -1.76
N GLY A 732 40.38 20.52 -0.50
CA GLY A 732 39.76 21.77 -0.03
C GLY A 732 38.24 21.76 -0.11
N GLU A 733 37.61 20.55 0.00
CA GLU A 733 36.17 20.35 -0.01
C GLU A 733 35.62 20.30 1.41
N LYS A 734 34.37 20.71 1.56
CA LYS A 734 33.66 20.66 2.84
C LYS A 734 32.75 19.45 2.94
N VAL A 735 32.59 18.92 4.16
CA VAL A 735 31.82 17.73 4.44
C VAL A 735 30.84 17.93 5.61
N LEU A 736 29.62 17.41 5.43
CA LEU A 736 28.61 17.29 6.48
C LEU A 736 28.56 15.85 6.96
N ILE A 737 28.63 15.64 8.27
CA ILE A 737 28.52 14.32 8.89
C ILE A 737 27.25 14.29 9.72
N PHE A 738 26.28 13.46 9.32
CA PHE A 738 25.02 13.30 10.05
C PHE A 738 25.03 12.05 10.92
N THR A 739 24.63 12.20 12.18
CA THR A 739 24.37 11.08 13.11
C THR A 739 23.09 11.28 13.90
N GLN A 740 22.46 10.19 14.33
CA GLN A 740 21.23 10.22 15.14
C GLN A 740 21.52 10.55 16.60
N TYR A 741 22.73 10.24 17.07
CA TYR A 741 23.09 10.28 18.49
C TYR A 741 24.00 11.45 18.79
N VAL A 742 23.56 12.34 19.70
CA VAL A 742 24.38 13.48 20.17
C VAL A 742 25.68 12.99 20.77
N GLN A 743 25.65 11.89 21.54
CA GLN A 743 26.86 11.29 22.11
C GLN A 743 27.85 10.82 21.03
N MET A 744 27.34 10.27 19.90
CA MET A 744 28.20 9.88 18.77
C MET A 744 28.84 11.12 18.11
N ALA A 745 28.10 12.24 18.02
CA ALA A 745 28.67 13.47 17.50
C ALA A 745 29.87 13.96 18.33
N GLN A 746 29.79 13.82 19.66
CA GLN A 746 30.93 14.16 20.58
C GLN A 746 32.08 13.18 20.39
N ILE A 747 31.82 11.88 20.27
CA ILE A 747 32.89 10.88 20.04
C ILE A 747 33.59 11.16 18.69
N LEU A 748 32.82 11.50 17.64
CA LEU A 748 33.40 11.85 16.33
C LEU A 748 34.26 13.13 16.45
N PHE A 749 33.82 14.11 17.22
CA PHE A 749 34.59 15.33 17.47
C PHE A 749 35.96 15.01 18.10
N GLU A 750 35.96 14.25 19.20
CA GLU A 750 37.16 13.85 19.91
C GLU A 750 38.14 13.08 19.00
N ILE A 751 37.63 12.18 18.18
CA ILE A 751 38.45 11.35 17.26
C ILE A 751 39.02 12.20 16.11
N ILE A 752 38.20 13.01 15.46
CA ILE A 752 38.64 13.82 14.32
C ILE A 752 39.65 14.87 14.77
N GLU A 753 39.39 15.55 15.89
CA GLU A 753 40.33 16.54 16.43
C GLU A 753 41.68 15.90 16.74
N LYS A 754 41.69 14.72 17.37
CA LYS A 754 42.90 14.01 17.74
C LYS A 754 43.69 13.45 16.56
N GLU A 755 43.01 12.79 15.64
CA GLU A 755 43.66 12.05 14.55
C GLU A 755 44.01 12.92 13.36
N LEU A 756 43.13 13.89 13.01
CA LEU A 756 43.34 14.78 11.84
C LEU A 756 43.91 16.16 12.24
N LEU A 757 43.95 16.46 13.53
CA LEU A 757 44.38 17.78 14.06
C LEU A 757 43.53 18.94 13.48
N ILE A 758 42.25 18.66 13.25
CA ILE A 758 41.26 19.61 12.71
C ILE A 758 40.11 19.66 13.71
N GLU A 759 39.77 20.87 14.16
CA GLU A 759 38.61 21.08 15.02
C GLU A 759 37.35 21.09 14.15
N PRO A 760 36.43 20.06 14.26
CA PRO A 760 35.18 20.09 13.52
C PRO A 760 34.17 20.99 14.20
N LEU A 761 33.24 21.54 13.47
CA LEU A 761 32.04 22.18 14.04
C LEU A 761 31.01 21.14 14.45
N ILE A 762 30.30 21.40 15.55
CA ILE A 762 29.17 20.58 15.99
C ILE A 762 27.89 21.38 16.06
N LEU A 763 26.79 20.79 15.59
CA LEU A 763 25.43 21.30 15.78
C LEU A 763 24.51 20.22 16.31
N ASP A 764 24.08 20.36 17.52
CA ASP A 764 23.11 19.51 18.21
C ASP A 764 21.93 20.30 18.77
N GLY A 765 21.07 19.62 19.54
CA GLY A 765 19.88 20.21 20.15
C GLY A 765 20.12 21.12 21.35
N SER A 766 21.34 21.14 21.91
CA SER A 766 21.71 21.91 23.11
C SER A 766 22.03 23.37 22.81
N LEU A 767 22.43 23.68 21.58
CA LEU A 767 22.85 25.02 21.18
C LEU A 767 21.69 26.02 21.17
N SER A 768 21.93 27.21 21.76
CA SER A 768 21.02 28.35 21.64
C SER A 768 20.85 28.79 20.20
N LYS A 769 19.77 29.49 19.91
CA LYS A 769 19.49 30.00 18.56
C LYS A 769 20.67 30.81 17.99
N LYS A 770 21.23 31.73 18.81
CA LYS A 770 22.34 32.59 18.39
C LYS A 770 23.60 31.78 18.10
N ALA A 771 23.96 30.86 18.99
CA ALA A 771 25.12 29.98 18.79
C ALA A 771 25.00 29.11 17.53
N ARG A 772 23.78 28.62 17.24
CA ARG A 772 23.50 27.87 16.00
C ARG A 772 23.75 28.72 14.75
N GLU A 773 23.28 29.96 14.72
CA GLU A 773 23.48 30.89 13.61
C GLU A 773 24.97 31.21 13.40
N GLU A 774 25.72 31.41 14.49
CA GLU A 774 27.16 31.67 14.45
C GLU A 774 27.94 30.46 13.89
N VAL A 775 27.64 29.23 14.34
CA VAL A 775 28.30 28.00 13.86
C VAL A 775 27.99 27.78 12.36
N VAL A 776 26.76 27.94 11.94
CA VAL A 776 26.38 27.83 10.51
C VAL A 776 27.07 28.89 9.68
N SER A 777 27.13 30.14 10.14
CA SER A 777 27.84 31.22 9.45
C SER A 777 29.34 30.94 9.31
N LYS A 778 29.99 30.47 10.35
CA LYS A 778 31.41 30.06 10.30
C LYS A 778 31.61 28.97 9.23
N PHE A 779 30.80 27.94 9.22
CA PHE A 779 30.92 26.91 8.21
C PHE A 779 30.73 27.41 6.77
N GLU A 780 29.74 28.26 6.53
CA GLU A 780 29.44 28.75 5.17
C GLU A 780 30.47 29.77 4.65
N THR A 781 31.02 30.63 5.52
CA THR A 781 31.82 31.78 5.11
C THR A 781 33.35 31.59 5.19
N THR A 782 33.85 30.67 6.03
CA THR A 782 35.28 30.41 6.20
C THR A 782 35.65 29.02 5.69
N ASN A 783 36.90 28.86 5.24
CA ASN A 783 37.44 27.53 4.89
C ASN A 783 38.22 26.88 6.07
N GLU A 784 38.24 27.54 7.21
CA GLU A 784 38.96 27.08 8.42
C GLU A 784 38.31 25.81 8.99
N TYR A 785 37.00 25.66 8.82
CA TYR A 785 36.22 24.55 9.35
C TYR A 785 35.66 23.69 8.21
N PRO A 786 36.42 22.73 7.67
CA PRO A 786 35.95 21.90 6.54
C PRO A 786 34.95 20.82 6.95
N ILE A 787 34.87 20.48 8.24
CA ILE A 787 34.05 19.38 8.78
C ILE A 787 32.93 19.93 9.67
N PHE A 788 31.70 19.53 9.40
CA PHE A 788 30.55 19.90 10.22
C PHE A 788 29.77 18.67 10.62
N ILE A 789 29.72 18.36 11.91
CA ILE A 789 28.98 17.24 12.51
C ILE A 789 27.60 17.72 12.94
N LEU A 790 26.56 17.08 12.49
CA LEU A 790 25.17 17.48 12.75
C LEU A 790 24.39 16.31 13.35
N SER A 791 23.71 16.57 14.48
CA SER A 791 22.67 15.63 14.86
C SER A 791 21.47 15.76 13.90
N LEU A 792 20.93 14.63 13.44
CA LEU A 792 19.85 14.63 12.46
C LEU A 792 18.60 15.41 12.91
N LYS A 793 18.30 15.42 14.22
CA LYS A 793 17.20 16.21 14.78
C LYS A 793 17.47 17.71 14.74
N ALA A 794 18.70 18.13 14.95
CA ALA A 794 19.10 19.54 14.94
C ALA A 794 19.40 20.05 13.53
N GLY A 795 20.06 19.23 12.70
CA GLY A 795 20.39 19.53 11.30
C GLY A 795 19.23 19.34 10.34
N GLY A 796 18.17 18.63 10.74
CA GLY A 796 17.07 18.18 9.86
C GLY A 796 16.12 19.26 9.39
N VAL A 797 16.17 20.53 9.85
CA VAL A 797 15.16 21.52 9.48
C VAL A 797 15.79 22.90 9.22
N GLY A 798 15.64 23.41 8.01
CA GLY A 798 15.78 24.83 7.65
C GLY A 798 17.20 25.34 7.40
N LEU A 799 18.24 24.53 7.52
CA LEU A 799 19.59 24.98 7.24
C LEU A 799 19.87 25.02 5.72
N ASN A 800 20.73 25.95 5.32
CA ASN A 800 21.28 26.04 3.98
C ASN A 800 22.80 25.88 4.08
N LEU A 801 23.31 24.74 3.60
CA LEU A 801 24.71 24.33 3.74
C LEU A 801 25.31 23.98 2.36
N THR A 802 25.13 24.90 1.42
CA THR A 802 25.54 24.68 0.01
C THR A 802 27.03 24.80 -0.23
N SER A 803 27.81 25.22 0.75
CA SER A 803 29.29 25.19 0.69
C SER A 803 29.85 23.76 0.73
N ALA A 804 29.08 22.80 1.29
CA ALA A 804 29.50 21.41 1.32
C ALA A 804 29.16 20.67 0.00
N SER A 805 30.11 19.88 -0.47
CA SER A 805 29.96 18.98 -1.60
C SER A 805 29.96 17.49 -1.21
N ASN A 806 30.22 17.19 0.06
CA ASN A 806 30.22 15.84 0.59
C ASN A 806 29.28 15.73 1.78
N VAL A 807 28.48 14.66 1.82
CA VAL A 807 27.54 14.36 2.88
C VAL A 807 27.75 12.92 3.33
N ILE A 808 27.96 12.70 4.61
CA ILE A 808 28.14 11.38 5.19
C ILE A 808 26.99 11.10 6.14
N HIS A 809 26.22 10.07 5.88
CA HIS A 809 25.29 9.48 6.82
C HIS A 809 26.03 8.41 7.62
N TYR A 810 26.54 8.79 8.79
CA TYR A 810 27.32 7.91 9.64
C TYR A 810 26.51 6.74 10.19
N ASP A 811 25.22 6.99 10.46
CA ASP A 811 24.23 5.97 10.79
C ASP A 811 22.93 6.18 10.00
N LEU A 812 22.29 5.08 9.59
CA LEU A 812 21.10 5.10 8.77
C LEU A 812 19.83 5.31 9.60
N TRP A 813 18.94 6.16 9.11
CA TRP A 813 17.69 6.45 9.79
C TRP A 813 16.59 5.41 9.53
N PHE A 814 16.76 4.47 8.59
CA PHE A 814 15.73 3.52 8.12
C PHE A 814 14.46 4.19 7.57
N ASN A 815 14.54 5.47 7.27
CA ASN A 815 13.54 6.24 6.56
C ASN A 815 14.24 7.09 5.50
N PRO A 816 14.18 6.68 4.22
CA PRO A 816 14.84 7.40 3.12
C PRO A 816 14.44 8.88 3.01
N ALA A 817 13.21 9.22 3.41
CA ALA A 817 12.75 10.61 3.38
C ALA A 817 13.55 11.51 4.34
N VAL A 818 13.89 10.99 5.53
CA VAL A 818 14.68 11.73 6.54
C VAL A 818 16.14 11.87 6.10
N GLU A 819 16.73 10.81 5.51
CA GLU A 819 18.09 10.85 4.96
C GLU A 819 18.17 11.84 3.79
N ASN A 820 17.21 11.79 2.86
CA ASN A 820 17.11 12.76 1.77
C ASN A 820 16.94 14.20 2.30
N GLN A 821 16.12 14.39 3.35
CA GLN A 821 15.95 15.71 3.97
C GLN A 821 17.26 16.27 4.54
N ALA A 822 18.09 15.45 5.14
CA ALA A 822 19.42 15.83 5.62
C ALA A 822 20.36 16.17 4.44
N THR A 823 20.44 15.30 3.45
CA THR A 823 21.23 15.52 2.22
C THR A 823 20.83 16.79 1.48
N ASP A 824 19.54 17.12 1.46
CA ASP A 824 18.99 18.30 0.81
C ASP A 824 19.41 19.64 1.45
N ARG A 825 20.18 19.61 2.53
CA ARG A 825 20.87 20.81 3.09
C ARG A 825 22.02 21.25 2.21
N ALA A 826 22.77 20.29 1.64
CA ALA A 826 23.85 20.52 0.69
C ALA A 826 23.35 20.51 -0.76
N PHE A 827 22.49 19.55 -1.10
CA PHE A 827 21.94 19.40 -2.45
C PHE A 827 20.71 20.30 -2.65
N ARG A 828 20.95 21.57 -2.89
CA ARG A 828 19.92 22.62 -2.97
C ARG A 828 20.26 23.65 -4.06
N ILE A 829 19.29 24.45 -4.49
CA ILE A 829 19.51 25.57 -5.38
C ILE A 829 20.59 26.48 -4.81
N GLY A 830 21.64 26.75 -5.61
CA GLY A 830 22.85 27.45 -5.22
C GLY A 830 24.08 26.54 -5.11
N GLN A 831 23.89 25.22 -5.08
CA GLN A 831 24.98 24.26 -5.18
C GLN A 831 25.61 24.32 -6.58
N LYS A 832 26.96 24.39 -6.65
CA LYS A 832 27.71 24.49 -7.91
C LYS A 832 28.55 23.24 -8.22
N ARG A 833 28.67 22.32 -7.25
CA ARG A 833 29.47 21.09 -7.36
C ARG A 833 28.59 19.89 -7.24
N ASN A 834 28.99 18.76 -7.82
CA ASN A 834 28.34 17.48 -7.56
C ASN A 834 28.35 17.17 -6.07
N VAL A 835 27.24 16.62 -5.55
CA VAL A 835 27.13 16.25 -4.14
C VAL A 835 27.30 14.74 -4.00
N PHE A 836 28.36 14.35 -3.33
CA PHE A 836 28.62 12.96 -2.99
C PHE A 836 28.00 12.63 -1.64
N VAL A 837 27.20 11.59 -1.61
CA VAL A 837 26.46 11.15 -0.41
C VAL A 837 26.93 9.76 -0.05
N TYR A 838 27.68 9.64 1.01
CA TYR A 838 28.18 8.38 1.55
C TYR A 838 27.25 7.87 2.64
N ARG A 839 26.79 6.63 2.51
CA ARG A 839 25.94 5.98 3.49
C ARG A 839 26.73 4.85 4.15
N PHE A 840 27.01 4.98 5.43
CA PHE A 840 27.78 3.99 6.18
C PHE A 840 26.90 2.88 6.70
N ILE A 841 27.18 1.65 6.30
CA ILE A 841 26.43 0.45 6.62
C ILE A 841 27.37 -0.54 7.28
N THR A 842 27.02 -1.05 8.46
CA THR A 842 27.79 -2.12 9.08
C THR A 842 27.48 -3.44 8.40
N LYS A 843 28.51 -4.06 7.80
CA LYS A 843 28.42 -5.32 7.06
C LYS A 843 28.03 -6.48 7.96
N ASN A 844 27.26 -7.44 7.44
CA ASN A 844 26.78 -8.62 8.15
C ASN A 844 26.00 -8.29 9.46
N SER A 845 25.34 -7.14 9.52
CA SER A 845 24.57 -6.70 10.66
C SER A 845 23.10 -6.48 10.29
N PHE A 846 22.29 -6.20 11.29
CA PHE A 846 20.90 -5.82 11.09
C PHE A 846 20.73 -4.54 10.24
N GLU A 847 21.72 -3.62 10.24
CA GLU A 847 21.68 -2.42 9.39
C GLU A 847 21.64 -2.77 7.91
N GLU A 848 22.51 -3.68 7.47
CA GLU A 848 22.56 -4.14 6.09
C GLU A 848 21.26 -4.86 5.70
N LYS A 849 20.74 -5.72 6.58
CA LYS A 849 19.48 -6.44 6.33
C LYS A 849 18.28 -5.51 6.19
N ILE A 850 18.18 -4.48 7.05
CA ILE A 850 17.11 -3.47 6.96
C ILE A 850 17.28 -2.62 5.69
N ASP A 851 18.49 -2.22 5.34
CA ASP A 851 18.74 -1.45 4.11
C ASP A 851 18.31 -2.23 2.86
N ASN A 852 18.64 -3.53 2.79
CA ASN A 852 18.19 -4.42 1.72
C ASN A 852 16.66 -4.56 1.66
N MET A 853 15.98 -4.61 2.81
CA MET A 853 14.51 -4.61 2.88
C MET A 853 13.92 -3.29 2.36
N ILE A 854 14.55 -2.16 2.65
CA ILE A 854 14.11 -0.84 2.16
C ILE A 854 14.30 -0.76 0.65
N LYS A 855 15.46 -1.18 0.14
CA LYS A 855 15.77 -1.18 -1.31
C LYS A 855 14.81 -2.05 -2.11
N SER A 856 14.48 -3.25 -1.60
CA SER A 856 13.52 -4.13 -2.26
C SER A 856 12.11 -3.53 -2.34
N LYS A 857 11.66 -2.84 -1.30
CA LYS A 857 10.38 -2.12 -1.30
C LYS A 857 10.36 -0.95 -2.28
N LEU A 858 11.45 -0.19 -2.35
CA LEU A 858 11.61 0.89 -3.33
C LEU A 858 11.55 0.37 -4.78
N ALA A 859 12.21 -0.74 -5.05
CA ALA A 859 12.21 -1.40 -6.36
C ALA A 859 10.81 -1.88 -6.78
N LEU A 860 9.96 -2.26 -5.83
CA LEU A 860 8.57 -2.66 -6.05
C LEU A 860 7.61 -1.46 -6.22
N GLY A 861 8.11 -0.23 -6.19
CA GLY A 861 7.30 0.98 -6.35
C GLY A 861 6.31 1.23 -5.21
N GLU A 862 6.57 0.71 -4.02
CA GLU A 862 5.69 0.89 -2.87
C GLU A 862 5.61 2.37 -2.45
N MET A 863 4.39 2.90 -2.36
CA MET A 863 4.15 4.31 -2.01
C MET A 863 4.58 4.66 -0.56
N SER A 864 4.65 3.68 0.34
CA SER A 864 5.15 3.85 1.71
C SER A 864 6.37 2.95 1.94
N VAL A 865 7.54 3.53 1.89
CA VAL A 865 8.83 2.81 1.91
C VAL A 865 9.43 2.68 3.32
N ALA A 866 8.89 3.39 4.30
CA ALA A 866 9.43 3.34 5.65
C ALA A 866 9.27 1.97 6.30
N VAL A 867 10.39 1.28 6.52
CA VAL A 867 10.46 0.16 7.47
C VAL A 867 10.54 0.78 8.86
N GLY A 868 9.41 1.31 9.34
CA GLY A 868 9.40 1.92 10.67
C GLY A 868 9.74 0.89 11.75
N GLU A 869 10.43 1.32 12.81
CA GLU A 869 10.76 0.51 14.00
C GLU A 869 9.54 -0.25 14.55
N LYS A 870 8.33 0.30 14.40
CA LYS A 870 7.06 -0.35 14.75
C LYS A 870 6.77 -1.61 13.95
N ASN A 871 7.18 -1.68 12.69
CA ASN A 871 6.98 -2.86 11.86
C ASN A 871 7.91 -3.99 12.31
N ILE A 872 9.14 -3.66 12.71
CA ILE A 872 10.10 -4.62 13.25
C ILE A 872 9.60 -5.17 14.61
N ALA A 873 9.04 -4.32 15.47
CA ALA A 873 8.47 -4.74 16.74
C ALA A 873 7.30 -5.73 16.63
N ASN A 874 6.63 -5.78 15.49
CA ASN A 874 5.53 -6.71 15.20
C ASN A 874 5.98 -8.03 14.53
N MET A 875 7.29 -8.21 14.27
CA MET A 875 7.85 -9.44 13.71
C MET A 875 7.83 -10.58 14.73
N SER A 876 7.83 -11.82 14.27
CA SER A 876 7.98 -13.01 15.11
C SER A 876 9.40 -13.08 15.73
N ASP A 877 9.57 -13.89 16.77
CA ASP A 877 10.89 -14.05 17.41
C ASP A 877 11.92 -14.63 16.44
N GLU A 878 11.48 -15.49 15.53
CA GLU A 878 12.35 -16.09 14.51
C GLU A 878 12.75 -15.07 13.46
N GLU A 879 11.85 -14.21 13.03
CA GLU A 879 12.13 -13.10 12.10
C GLU A 879 13.07 -12.07 12.75
N ILE A 880 12.83 -11.72 14.03
CA ILE A 880 13.72 -10.83 14.79
C ILE A 880 15.09 -11.47 14.94
N LYS A 881 15.16 -12.76 15.30
CA LYS A 881 16.42 -13.50 15.42
C LYS A 881 17.18 -13.50 14.08
N ASN A 882 16.50 -13.79 12.98
CA ASN A 882 17.11 -13.80 11.64
C ASN A 882 17.55 -12.41 11.19
N LEU A 883 16.81 -11.36 11.55
CA LEU A 883 17.16 -9.98 11.26
C LEU A 883 18.40 -9.53 12.06
N MET A 884 18.48 -9.92 13.34
CA MET A 884 19.54 -9.47 14.25
C MET A 884 20.78 -10.34 14.26
N LYS A 885 20.69 -11.58 13.75
CA LYS A 885 21.82 -12.52 13.70
C LYS A 885 22.92 -11.97 12.78
N THR A 886 24.17 -12.09 13.24
CA THR A 886 25.35 -11.84 12.42
C THR A 886 25.71 -13.07 11.61
N ASP A 887 26.14 -12.88 10.37
CA ASP A 887 26.65 -13.94 9.50
C ASP A 887 28.20 -13.93 9.52
N PHE A 888 28.78 -14.10 10.74
CA PHE A 888 30.23 -14.21 10.93
C PHE A 888 30.67 -15.65 10.74
#